data_c7594058034a9f59d65841997da7855e
#
_entry.id   c7594058034a9f59d65841997da7855e
#
_cell.length_a   1.000
_cell.length_b   1.000
_cell.length_c   1.000
_cell.angle_alpha   90.00
_cell.angle_beta   90.00
_cell.angle_gamma   90.00
#
_symmetry.space_group_name_H-M   'P 1'
#
loop_
_entity.id
_entity.type
_entity.pdbx_description
1 polymer ?
#
loop_
_entity_poly.entity_id
_entity_poly.type
_entity_poly.pdbx_seq_one_letter_code
_entity_poly.pdbx_strand_id
1 'polypeptide(L)'
;MDQKPEKNSYGVTLRAFLIGLVLIPLNTYWVVQSEAVWWGTYLTIVSLFFNVTFTLLVLIGLNAICKRYAPEAALKQGELITIYVMLCMGSSLPGNNFLEALVLTIGHAFWFATPENEWSELFYRYVPDWLAIKDKNALRGFYEGESSIYNLENITIWLKPLIFWGSFAIVWLLTLLCIVILVRKQWTENEKLSYPIIQLPLALTQNGTGSVLFKNRLFLLGFGLTALLTLINGLHFHFPSVPNFRLRTEIGHLFTEKPWNAIGWMPLAIYPWVVGITFFIPLDLCFSAWFFYLFGKSQMILGNLMGLRSLPGFPYLFQQTTGAWLGLFFIALWLTRKHLKEIFLQSLGFRSKNSKGSFSKTELIGYRMALAGVVLGLSFLILFCVFGGMSFWVAIPFFILLAALETTVTRMRAELGPPVHEVELVGPDSIMVTLFGTRRLGGKNLTMLSYLYFTDRTVSSHTMPHELEAFKMAKLLNINSKKLALAMITALVVGVISGFWVLLYSAYRSGVDTGFTAYVGIGWESINRLAWWIQEPRGTNYPELGFIGIGLFFSLIMMFLRVRFLWWPLHPVGYVLSTSGWIINYIWFSFLLSWFIKWLILKHGGIKTYRSAIPFFLGLILGEYTVGCLWNLMGIILGFHTYGFFES
;
A
#
# COMPACT_ATOMS: atom_id res chain seq x y z
N MET A 1 -20.84 17.42 7.65
CA MET A 1 -21.95 17.13 6.71
C MET A 1 -22.80 16.02 7.34
N ASP A 2 -23.93 16.39 7.95
CA ASP A 2 -24.90 15.40 8.44
C ASP A 2 -25.72 14.90 7.25
N GLN A 3 -25.24 13.84 6.63
CA GLN A 3 -25.98 13.17 5.56
C GLN A 3 -27.08 12.32 6.21
N LYS A 4 -28.34 12.71 6.05
CA LYS A 4 -29.45 11.78 6.29
C LYS A 4 -29.34 10.65 5.27
N PRO A 5 -29.23 9.37 5.68
CA PRO A 5 -29.17 8.26 4.74
C PRO A 5 -30.47 8.16 3.94
N GLU A 6 -30.37 8.02 2.62
CA GLU A 6 -31.48 7.59 1.80
C GLU A 6 -32.01 6.24 2.32
N LYS A 7 -33.29 6.17 2.63
CA LYS A 7 -33.95 5.05 3.30
C LYS A 7 -33.91 3.69 2.58
N ASN A 8 -33.41 3.62 1.33
CA ASN A 8 -33.35 2.41 0.49
C ASN A 8 -32.06 2.31 -0.33
N SER A 9 -30.86 2.31 0.30
CA SER A 9 -29.66 2.01 -0.46
C SER A 9 -29.40 0.49 -0.49
N TYR A 10 -29.89 -0.20 -1.50
CA TYR A 10 -29.41 -1.53 -1.88
C TYR A 10 -28.00 -1.38 -2.45
N GLY A 11 -26.96 -1.56 -1.62
CA GLY A 11 -25.57 -1.33 -2.04
C GLY A 11 -25.04 -2.44 -2.92
N VAL A 12 -25.12 -3.68 -2.49
CA VAL A 12 -24.58 -4.84 -3.22
C VAL A 12 -25.71 -5.49 -4.03
N THR A 13 -25.87 -5.06 -5.27
CA THR A 13 -26.78 -5.66 -6.26
C THR A 13 -26.00 -6.56 -7.20
N LEU A 14 -26.68 -7.49 -7.88
CA LEU A 14 -26.06 -8.38 -8.87
C LEU A 14 -25.38 -7.57 -9.99
N ARG A 15 -26.04 -6.50 -10.47
CA ARG A 15 -25.47 -5.66 -11.53
C ARG A 15 -24.17 -4.94 -11.09
N ALA A 16 -24.13 -4.36 -9.88
CA ALA A 16 -22.91 -3.74 -9.36
C ALA A 16 -21.79 -4.78 -9.20
N PHE A 17 -22.12 -5.97 -8.71
CA PHE A 17 -21.20 -7.08 -8.58
C PHE A 17 -20.61 -7.52 -9.93
N LEU A 18 -21.45 -7.72 -10.96
CA LEU A 18 -21.01 -8.10 -12.29
C LEU A 18 -20.15 -7.01 -12.96
N ILE A 19 -20.55 -5.74 -12.85
CA ILE A 19 -19.74 -4.63 -13.36
C ILE A 19 -18.36 -4.62 -12.68
N GLY A 20 -18.30 -4.76 -11.34
CA GLY A 20 -17.05 -4.85 -10.62
C GLY A 20 -16.17 -5.99 -11.10
N LEU A 21 -16.74 -7.19 -11.29
CA LEU A 21 -16.01 -8.36 -11.79
C LEU A 21 -15.41 -8.16 -13.18
N VAL A 22 -16.13 -7.53 -14.10
CA VAL A 22 -15.64 -7.25 -15.46
C VAL A 22 -14.55 -6.19 -15.45
N LEU A 23 -14.68 -5.19 -14.58
CA LEU A 23 -13.71 -4.10 -14.50
C LEU A 23 -12.38 -4.47 -13.79
N ILE A 24 -12.37 -5.52 -12.94
CA ILE A 24 -11.14 -5.98 -12.28
C ILE A 24 -10.06 -6.38 -13.31
N PRO A 25 -10.28 -7.30 -14.26
CA PRO A 25 -9.26 -7.67 -15.25
C PRO A 25 -8.79 -6.48 -16.10
N LEU A 26 -9.68 -5.55 -16.45
CA LEU A 26 -9.33 -4.35 -17.22
C LEU A 26 -8.43 -3.41 -16.42
N ASN A 27 -8.74 -3.16 -15.15
CA ASN A 27 -7.88 -2.37 -14.27
C ASN A 27 -6.56 -3.09 -13.96
N THR A 28 -6.58 -4.41 -13.80
CA THR A 28 -5.38 -5.24 -13.66
C THR A 28 -4.44 -5.07 -14.86
N TYR A 29 -4.99 -5.16 -16.08
CA TYR A 29 -4.22 -4.94 -17.30
C TYR A 29 -3.63 -3.53 -17.33
N TRP A 30 -4.41 -2.52 -16.98
CA TRP A 30 -3.94 -1.14 -16.92
C TRP A 30 -2.78 -0.97 -15.93
N VAL A 31 -2.90 -1.50 -14.70
CA VAL A 31 -1.85 -1.43 -13.67
C VAL A 31 -0.56 -2.08 -14.17
N VAL A 32 -0.61 -3.32 -14.68
CA VAL A 32 0.56 -4.03 -15.17
C VAL A 32 1.22 -3.31 -16.35
N GLN A 33 0.43 -2.80 -17.31
CA GLN A 33 1.00 -2.04 -18.42
C GLN A 33 1.67 -0.75 -17.96
N SER A 34 1.05 -0.04 -17.00
CA SER A 34 1.61 1.22 -16.49
C SER A 34 2.86 1.03 -15.65
N GLU A 35 2.79 0.08 -14.68
CA GLU A 35 3.83 -0.06 -13.66
C GLU A 35 4.97 -0.98 -14.13
N ALA A 36 4.68 -2.07 -14.85
CA ALA A 36 5.65 -3.07 -15.24
C ALA A 36 6.23 -2.84 -16.64
N VAL A 37 5.39 -2.60 -17.66
CA VAL A 37 5.84 -2.58 -19.06
C VAL A 37 6.36 -1.21 -19.48
N TRP A 38 5.59 -0.13 -19.23
CA TRP A 38 5.93 1.21 -19.72
C TRP A 38 6.67 2.08 -18.72
N TRP A 39 6.92 1.58 -17.52
CA TRP A 39 7.46 2.37 -16.42
C TRP A 39 6.92 3.80 -16.38
N GLY A 40 5.61 3.86 -16.34
CA GLY A 40 4.87 5.11 -16.22
C GLY A 40 4.65 5.48 -14.76
N THR A 41 3.52 6.13 -14.49
CA THR A 41 3.11 6.44 -13.12
C THR A 41 2.73 5.17 -12.36
N TYR A 42 3.24 5.02 -11.13
CA TYR A 42 2.81 3.99 -10.20
C TYR A 42 1.40 4.26 -9.71
N LEU A 43 0.42 3.50 -10.20
CA LEU A 43 -1.00 3.75 -9.97
C LEU A 43 -1.48 3.32 -8.60
N THR A 44 -0.78 2.36 -7.97
CA THR A 44 -1.25 1.65 -6.77
C THR A 44 -0.42 1.84 -5.50
N ILE A 45 0.69 2.59 -5.54
CA ILE A 45 1.53 2.87 -4.36
C ILE A 45 0.96 3.96 -3.44
N VAL A 46 -0.12 4.61 -3.87
CA VAL A 46 -0.77 5.71 -3.14
C VAL A 46 -2.01 5.21 -2.37
N SER A 47 -2.37 5.90 -1.30
CA SER A 47 -3.53 5.52 -0.48
C SER A 47 -4.87 5.58 -1.23
N LEU A 48 -4.99 6.45 -2.21
CA LEU A 48 -6.15 6.59 -3.08
C LEU A 48 -5.72 6.25 -4.50
N PHE A 49 -5.95 5.01 -4.94
CA PHE A 49 -5.47 4.52 -6.23
C PHE A 49 -5.92 5.39 -7.42
N PHE A 50 -4.96 5.79 -8.25
CA PHE A 50 -5.20 6.65 -9.40
C PHE A 50 -6.18 6.02 -10.41
N ASN A 51 -5.91 4.79 -10.84
CA ASN A 51 -6.73 4.05 -11.79
C ASN A 51 -8.17 3.80 -11.29
N VAL A 52 -8.33 3.43 -10.01
CA VAL A 52 -9.65 3.15 -9.42
C VAL A 52 -10.47 4.43 -9.31
N THR A 53 -9.84 5.54 -8.90
CA THR A 53 -10.50 6.84 -8.78
C THR A 53 -10.92 7.36 -10.16
N PHE A 54 -10.07 7.21 -11.17
CA PHE A 54 -10.40 7.58 -12.55
C PHE A 54 -11.52 6.69 -13.12
N THR A 55 -11.46 5.38 -12.92
CA THR A 55 -12.52 4.45 -13.35
C THR A 55 -13.86 4.79 -12.68
N LEU A 56 -13.84 5.15 -11.40
CA LEU A 56 -15.03 5.63 -10.69
C LEU A 56 -15.57 6.93 -11.32
N LEU A 57 -14.69 7.87 -11.68
CA LEU A 57 -15.09 9.11 -12.36
C LEU A 57 -15.77 8.84 -13.70
N VAL A 58 -15.20 7.94 -14.52
CA VAL A 58 -15.79 7.54 -15.81
C VAL A 58 -17.17 6.90 -15.58
N LEU A 59 -17.29 6.00 -14.60
CA LEU A 59 -18.58 5.38 -14.27
C LEU A 59 -19.63 6.40 -13.83
N ILE A 60 -19.24 7.42 -13.06
CA ILE A 60 -20.14 8.50 -12.64
C ILE A 60 -20.60 9.33 -13.85
N GLY A 61 -19.70 9.61 -14.80
CA GLY A 61 -20.03 10.30 -16.04
C GLY A 61 -21.04 9.51 -16.87
N LEU A 62 -20.78 8.21 -17.07
CA LEU A 62 -21.71 7.31 -17.76
C LEU A 62 -23.04 7.21 -17.02
N ASN A 63 -23.00 7.12 -15.70
CA ASN A 63 -24.20 7.06 -14.87
C ASN A 63 -25.03 8.35 -14.92
N ALA A 64 -24.39 9.51 -15.09
CA ALA A 64 -25.09 10.78 -15.29
C ALA A 64 -25.87 10.79 -16.62
N ILE A 65 -25.28 10.22 -17.68
CA ILE A 65 -25.94 10.02 -18.96
C ILE A 65 -27.10 9.02 -18.82
N CYS A 66 -26.86 7.87 -18.18
CA CYS A 66 -27.92 6.90 -17.90
C CYS A 66 -29.08 7.53 -17.10
N LYS A 67 -28.77 8.32 -16.08
CA LYS A 67 -29.80 8.97 -15.27
C LYS A 67 -30.66 9.94 -16.05
N ARG A 68 -30.13 10.51 -17.14
CA ARG A 68 -30.89 11.42 -18.02
C ARG A 68 -31.81 10.69 -18.99
N TYR A 69 -31.35 9.56 -19.57
CA TYR A 69 -32.08 8.84 -20.63
C TYR A 69 -32.81 7.57 -20.16
N ALA A 70 -32.30 6.93 -19.11
CA ALA A 70 -32.84 5.70 -18.52
C ALA A 70 -32.72 5.72 -16.98
N PRO A 71 -33.52 6.55 -16.28
CA PRO A 71 -33.34 6.79 -14.82
C PRO A 71 -33.41 5.52 -13.97
N GLU A 72 -34.17 4.51 -14.37
CA GLU A 72 -34.32 3.23 -13.66
C GLU A 72 -33.05 2.37 -13.76
N ALA A 73 -32.29 2.50 -14.84
CA ALA A 73 -31.04 1.80 -15.05
C ALA A 73 -29.86 2.44 -14.30
N ALA A 74 -30.00 3.71 -13.87
CA ALA A 74 -28.93 4.43 -13.20
C ALA A 74 -28.48 3.75 -11.88
N LEU A 75 -27.17 3.72 -11.66
CA LEU A 75 -26.55 3.15 -10.47
C LEU A 75 -26.77 4.09 -9.27
N LYS A 76 -27.09 3.51 -8.13
CA LYS A 76 -27.22 4.22 -6.86
C LYS A 76 -25.84 4.40 -6.21
N GLN A 77 -25.72 5.34 -5.27
CA GLN A 77 -24.47 5.60 -4.53
C GLN A 77 -23.87 4.33 -3.93
N GLY A 78 -24.66 3.47 -3.29
CA GLY A 78 -24.18 2.23 -2.70
C GLY A 78 -23.65 1.22 -3.73
N GLU A 79 -24.20 1.21 -4.95
CA GLU A 79 -23.71 0.35 -6.04
C GLU A 79 -22.35 0.84 -6.57
N LEU A 80 -22.20 2.15 -6.79
CA LEU A 80 -20.92 2.76 -7.19
C LEU A 80 -19.82 2.52 -6.15
N ILE A 81 -20.15 2.67 -4.86
CA ILE A 81 -19.20 2.36 -3.77
C ILE A 81 -18.87 0.86 -3.73
N THR A 82 -19.81 -0.03 -4.01
CA THR A 82 -19.51 -1.47 -4.10
C THR A 82 -18.53 -1.76 -5.23
N ILE A 83 -18.73 -1.18 -6.42
CA ILE A 83 -17.80 -1.31 -7.54
C ILE A 83 -16.43 -0.73 -7.18
N TYR A 84 -16.39 0.46 -6.59
CA TYR A 84 -15.15 1.10 -6.12
C TYR A 84 -14.36 0.19 -5.17
N VAL A 85 -15.03 -0.39 -4.17
CA VAL A 85 -14.41 -1.31 -3.21
C VAL A 85 -13.85 -2.55 -3.92
N MET A 86 -14.61 -3.16 -4.83
CA MET A 86 -14.15 -4.33 -5.59
C MET A 86 -12.91 -3.99 -6.44
N LEU A 87 -12.89 -2.81 -7.06
CA LEU A 87 -11.74 -2.33 -7.82
C LEU A 87 -10.53 -2.05 -6.94
N CYS A 88 -10.70 -1.48 -5.74
CA CYS A 88 -9.60 -1.34 -4.77
C CYS A 88 -9.00 -2.70 -4.41
N MET A 89 -9.84 -3.73 -4.15
CA MET A 89 -9.35 -5.08 -3.86
C MET A 89 -8.56 -5.67 -5.03
N GLY A 90 -9.08 -5.56 -6.27
CA GLY A 90 -8.43 -6.12 -7.45
C GLY A 90 -7.17 -5.37 -7.84
N SER A 91 -7.16 -4.03 -7.81
CA SER A 91 -6.04 -3.20 -8.25
C SER A 91 -4.85 -3.19 -7.28
N SER A 92 -5.03 -3.53 -6.01
CA SER A 92 -3.94 -3.61 -5.04
C SER A 92 -3.00 -4.79 -5.26
N LEU A 93 -3.37 -5.77 -6.09
CA LEU A 93 -2.66 -7.05 -6.21
C LEU A 93 -1.65 -7.09 -7.36
N PRO A 94 -1.96 -6.65 -8.59
CA PRO A 94 -1.13 -6.88 -9.77
C PRO A 94 0.09 -5.97 -9.86
N GLY A 95 0.15 -4.88 -9.10
CA GLY A 95 1.21 -3.88 -9.17
C GLY A 95 2.53 -4.35 -8.59
N ASN A 96 3.50 -3.46 -8.68
CA ASN A 96 4.89 -3.61 -8.27
C ASN A 96 5.10 -4.28 -6.91
N ASN A 97 4.18 -4.07 -6.01
CA ASN A 97 4.40 -4.40 -4.60
C ASN A 97 3.87 -5.77 -4.16
N PHE A 98 3.25 -6.57 -5.04
CA PHE A 98 2.75 -7.89 -4.64
C PHE A 98 2.98 -8.98 -5.69
N LEU A 99 2.00 -9.21 -6.59
CA LEU A 99 2.08 -10.35 -7.52
C LEU A 99 3.21 -10.21 -8.52
N GLU A 100 3.54 -8.99 -8.92
CA GLU A 100 4.68 -8.74 -9.80
C GLU A 100 5.98 -9.13 -9.13
N ALA A 101 6.24 -8.67 -7.91
CA ALA A 101 7.42 -9.05 -7.15
C ALA A 101 7.53 -10.57 -6.95
N LEU A 102 6.39 -11.23 -6.70
CA LEU A 102 6.32 -12.68 -6.56
C LEU A 102 6.66 -13.40 -7.86
N VAL A 103 6.00 -13.05 -8.98
CA VAL A 103 6.18 -13.71 -10.29
C VAL A 103 7.64 -13.59 -10.76
N LEU A 104 8.23 -12.41 -10.59
CA LEU A 104 9.62 -12.17 -10.97
C LEU A 104 10.61 -12.98 -10.13
N THR A 105 10.32 -13.23 -8.85
CA THR A 105 11.21 -14.01 -7.96
C THR A 105 11.20 -15.52 -8.30
N ILE A 106 10.08 -16.06 -8.83
CA ILE A 106 9.90 -17.50 -9.08
C ILE A 106 10.98 -18.09 -9.99
N GLY A 107 11.35 -17.40 -11.07
CA GLY A 107 12.35 -17.89 -12.04
C GLY A 107 13.72 -17.22 -11.95
N HIS A 108 13.83 -16.10 -11.23
CA HIS A 108 14.98 -15.19 -11.28
C HIS A 108 16.33 -15.87 -11.01
N ALA A 109 16.40 -16.63 -9.92
CA ALA A 109 17.63 -17.30 -9.51
C ALA A 109 18.18 -18.28 -10.56
N PHE A 110 17.28 -18.90 -11.34
CA PHE A 110 17.64 -19.91 -12.33
C PHE A 110 17.95 -19.34 -13.70
N TRP A 111 17.32 -18.21 -14.05
CA TRP A 111 17.60 -17.51 -15.30
C TRP A 111 18.95 -16.79 -15.27
N PHE A 112 19.24 -16.05 -14.21
CA PHE A 112 20.44 -15.23 -14.07
C PHE A 112 21.62 -15.95 -13.40
N ALA A 113 21.53 -17.25 -13.15
CA ALA A 113 22.67 -18.02 -12.65
C ALA A 113 23.80 -18.04 -13.67
N THR A 114 25.02 -17.73 -13.21
CA THR A 114 26.28 -17.81 -13.97
C THR A 114 27.33 -18.49 -13.12
N PRO A 115 28.43 -18.98 -13.74
CA PRO A 115 29.55 -19.53 -12.99
C PRO A 115 30.16 -18.54 -11.99
N GLU A 116 30.12 -17.22 -12.31
CA GLU A 116 30.72 -16.16 -11.50
C GLU A 116 29.91 -15.85 -10.23
N ASN A 117 28.59 -15.98 -10.27
CA ASN A 117 27.73 -15.71 -9.10
C ASN A 117 27.48 -16.93 -8.21
N GLU A 118 27.88 -18.12 -8.66
CA GLU A 118 27.83 -19.40 -7.92
C GLU A 118 26.45 -19.74 -7.30
N TRP A 119 25.36 -19.14 -7.79
CA TRP A 119 24.03 -19.31 -7.19
C TRP A 119 23.57 -20.78 -7.19
N SER A 120 23.96 -21.56 -8.20
CA SER A 120 23.65 -22.99 -8.28
C SER A 120 24.18 -23.77 -7.09
N GLU A 121 25.40 -23.46 -6.65
CA GLU A 121 26.07 -24.13 -5.55
C GLU A 121 25.60 -23.61 -4.19
N LEU A 122 25.34 -22.31 -4.11
CA LEU A 122 24.97 -21.65 -2.87
C LEU A 122 23.61 -22.09 -2.32
N PHE A 123 22.54 -22.06 -3.15
CA PHE A 123 21.20 -22.25 -2.61
C PHE A 123 20.23 -23.10 -3.43
N TYR A 124 20.53 -23.60 -4.65
CA TYR A 124 19.59 -24.43 -5.43
C TYR A 124 19.10 -25.65 -4.68
N ARG A 125 19.95 -26.28 -3.88
CA ARG A 125 19.62 -27.41 -3.01
C ARG A 125 18.53 -27.11 -1.97
N TYR A 126 18.28 -25.85 -1.67
CA TYR A 126 17.29 -25.41 -0.68
C TYR A 126 15.95 -25.02 -1.30
N VAL A 127 15.89 -24.84 -2.63
CA VAL A 127 14.66 -24.44 -3.34
C VAL A 127 13.87 -25.67 -3.75
N PRO A 128 12.65 -25.89 -3.22
CA PRO A 128 11.79 -26.99 -3.66
C PRO A 128 11.29 -26.79 -5.09
N ASP A 129 11.06 -27.89 -5.82
CA ASP A 129 10.62 -27.87 -7.23
C ASP A 129 9.19 -27.36 -7.46
N TRP A 130 8.42 -27.17 -6.38
CA TRP A 130 7.07 -26.65 -6.48
C TRP A 130 6.99 -25.14 -6.25
N LEU A 131 8.06 -24.53 -5.70
CA LEU A 131 8.14 -23.08 -5.45
C LEU A 131 8.67 -22.30 -6.63
N ALA A 132 9.55 -22.90 -7.45
CA ALA A 132 10.27 -22.19 -8.51
C ALA A 132 10.36 -23.01 -9.79
N ILE A 133 10.64 -22.32 -10.89
CA ILE A 133 10.92 -22.92 -12.20
C ILE A 133 12.42 -22.97 -12.37
N LYS A 134 12.98 -24.19 -12.42
CA LYS A 134 14.43 -24.42 -12.44
C LYS A 134 15.02 -24.56 -13.84
N ASP A 135 14.17 -24.89 -14.84
CA ASP A 135 14.60 -25.09 -16.21
C ASP A 135 14.76 -23.73 -16.92
N LYS A 136 15.99 -23.41 -17.29
CA LYS A 136 16.34 -22.18 -18.00
C LYS A 136 15.69 -22.09 -19.38
N ASN A 137 15.59 -23.22 -20.10
CA ASN A 137 14.97 -23.24 -21.42
C ASN A 137 13.46 -22.95 -21.33
N ALA A 138 12.82 -23.46 -20.30
CA ALA A 138 11.42 -23.21 -20.01
C ALA A 138 11.10 -21.74 -19.66
N LEU A 139 12.09 -21.02 -19.09
CA LEU A 139 11.98 -19.60 -18.75
C LEU A 139 12.28 -18.67 -19.93
N ARG A 140 12.81 -19.18 -21.04
CA ARG A 140 13.30 -18.36 -22.16
C ARG A 140 12.23 -17.42 -22.69
N GLY A 141 11.02 -17.93 -22.99
CA GLY A 141 9.94 -17.10 -23.51
C GLY A 141 9.43 -16.05 -22.51
N PHE A 142 9.57 -16.32 -21.21
CA PHE A 142 9.21 -15.37 -20.16
C PHE A 142 10.18 -14.19 -20.04
N TYR A 143 11.51 -14.46 -20.15
CA TYR A 143 12.53 -13.42 -20.01
C TYR A 143 12.86 -12.71 -21.32
N GLU A 144 12.94 -13.43 -22.44
CA GLU A 144 13.29 -12.86 -23.74
C GLU A 144 12.08 -12.25 -24.47
N GLY A 145 10.85 -12.72 -24.17
CA GLY A 145 9.64 -12.25 -24.84
C GLY A 145 9.38 -12.91 -26.19
N GLU A 146 8.64 -12.21 -27.05
CA GLU A 146 8.22 -12.64 -28.41
C GLU A 146 7.59 -14.02 -28.46
N SER A 147 6.94 -14.44 -27.37
CA SER A 147 6.35 -15.74 -27.14
C SER A 147 4.90 -15.62 -26.64
N SER A 148 4.26 -16.73 -26.37
CA SER A 148 2.88 -16.76 -25.90
C SER A 148 2.71 -17.65 -24.68
N ILE A 149 2.05 -17.13 -23.64
CA ILE A 149 1.65 -17.94 -22.49
C ILE A 149 0.66 -19.05 -22.87
N TYR A 150 -0.08 -18.90 -23.99
CA TYR A 150 -1.09 -19.86 -24.41
C TYR A 150 -0.53 -21.13 -25.05
N ASN A 151 0.78 -21.26 -25.18
CA ASN A 151 1.43 -22.52 -25.49
C ASN A 151 1.26 -23.50 -24.32
N LEU A 152 0.85 -24.74 -24.62
CA LEU A 152 0.57 -25.74 -23.59
C LEU A 152 1.78 -26.01 -22.66
N GLU A 153 2.99 -26.02 -23.21
CA GLU A 153 4.22 -26.16 -22.45
C GLU A 153 4.37 -25.04 -21.43
N ASN A 154 4.20 -23.78 -21.85
CA ASN A 154 4.32 -22.61 -20.98
C ASN A 154 3.28 -22.63 -19.86
N ILE A 155 2.03 -22.93 -20.17
CA ILE A 155 0.98 -23.07 -19.16
C ILE A 155 1.33 -24.14 -18.14
N THR A 156 1.79 -25.32 -18.62
CA THR A 156 2.08 -26.47 -17.76
C THR A 156 3.23 -26.17 -16.78
N ILE A 157 4.26 -25.44 -17.22
CA ILE A 157 5.42 -25.06 -16.41
C ILE A 157 4.98 -24.12 -15.26
N TRP A 158 4.16 -23.12 -15.57
CA TRP A 158 3.69 -22.16 -14.59
C TRP A 158 2.59 -22.68 -13.67
N LEU A 159 1.82 -23.68 -14.10
CA LEU A 159 0.63 -24.15 -13.39
C LEU A 159 0.94 -24.55 -11.94
N LYS A 160 2.03 -25.28 -11.74
CA LYS A 160 2.44 -25.76 -10.41
C LYS A 160 2.82 -24.60 -9.46
N PRO A 161 3.78 -23.71 -9.77
CA PRO A 161 4.07 -22.55 -8.94
C PRO A 161 2.85 -21.65 -8.71
N LEU A 162 2.02 -21.43 -9.74
CA LEU A 162 0.85 -20.55 -9.61
C LEU A 162 -0.21 -21.10 -8.66
N ILE A 163 -0.44 -22.41 -8.65
CA ILE A 163 -1.40 -23.03 -7.70
C ILE A 163 -0.90 -22.84 -6.27
N PHE A 164 0.40 -23.12 -6.01
CA PHE A 164 0.94 -23.02 -4.66
C PHE A 164 1.01 -21.56 -4.19
N TRP A 165 1.63 -20.66 -4.96
CA TRP A 165 1.73 -19.26 -4.60
C TRP A 165 0.38 -18.53 -4.64
N GLY A 166 -0.51 -18.89 -5.56
CA GLY A 166 -1.88 -18.39 -5.61
C GLY A 166 -2.68 -18.77 -4.37
N SER A 167 -2.55 -20.04 -3.92
CA SER A 167 -3.17 -20.47 -2.66
C SER A 167 -2.61 -19.72 -1.44
N PHE A 168 -1.29 -19.52 -1.40
CA PHE A 168 -0.63 -18.69 -0.36
C PHE A 168 -1.20 -17.27 -0.35
N ALA A 169 -1.23 -16.60 -1.51
CA ALA A 169 -1.72 -15.24 -1.65
C ALA A 169 -3.19 -15.12 -1.20
N ILE A 170 -4.07 -15.99 -1.71
CA ILE A 170 -5.49 -15.98 -1.35
C ILE A 170 -5.69 -16.21 0.15
N VAL A 171 -5.01 -17.22 0.74
CA VAL A 171 -5.14 -17.49 2.18
C VAL A 171 -4.62 -16.34 3.02
N TRP A 172 -3.49 -15.71 2.62
CA TRP A 172 -2.98 -14.53 3.32
C TRP A 172 -3.99 -13.38 3.30
N LEU A 173 -4.50 -13.01 2.13
CA LEU A 173 -5.49 -11.94 1.96
C LEU A 173 -6.78 -12.20 2.76
N LEU A 174 -7.28 -13.44 2.75
CA LEU A 174 -8.44 -13.82 3.56
C LEU A 174 -8.15 -13.77 5.07
N THR A 175 -6.93 -14.09 5.48
CA THR A 175 -6.51 -13.96 6.87
C THR A 175 -6.53 -12.50 7.33
N LEU A 176 -6.05 -11.58 6.48
CA LEU A 176 -6.12 -10.14 6.73
C LEU A 176 -7.56 -9.65 6.86
N LEU A 177 -8.45 -10.08 5.97
CA LEU A 177 -9.88 -9.75 6.06
C LEU A 177 -10.49 -10.26 7.39
N CYS A 178 -10.12 -11.45 7.83
CA CYS A 178 -10.55 -11.96 9.12
C CYS A 178 -10.05 -11.09 10.28
N ILE A 179 -8.81 -10.62 10.26
CA ILE A 179 -8.26 -9.68 11.25
C ILE A 179 -9.05 -8.35 11.22
N VAL A 180 -9.35 -7.81 10.04
CA VAL A 180 -10.19 -6.60 9.91
C VAL A 180 -11.56 -6.79 10.56
N ILE A 181 -12.22 -7.94 10.34
CA ILE A 181 -13.53 -8.23 10.95
C ILE A 181 -13.45 -8.20 12.48
N LEU A 182 -12.35 -8.67 13.09
CA LEU A 182 -12.15 -8.64 14.54
C LEU A 182 -11.97 -7.22 15.09
N VAL A 183 -11.25 -6.35 14.38
CA VAL A 183 -10.92 -5.00 14.90
C VAL A 183 -11.88 -3.91 14.44
N ARG A 184 -12.64 -4.10 13.34
CA ARG A 184 -13.44 -3.06 12.68
C ARG A 184 -14.41 -2.34 13.61
N LYS A 185 -15.13 -3.09 14.48
CA LYS A 185 -16.13 -2.49 15.37
C LYS A 185 -15.48 -1.57 16.39
N GLN A 186 -14.34 -1.99 16.94
CA GLN A 186 -13.58 -1.18 17.88
C GLN A 186 -13.13 0.13 17.23
N TRP A 187 -12.53 0.08 16.05
CA TRP A 187 -11.95 1.24 15.39
C TRP A 187 -12.99 2.16 14.72
N THR A 188 -14.07 1.57 14.17
CA THR A 188 -15.10 2.33 13.46
C THR A 188 -16.17 2.92 14.39
N GLU A 189 -16.55 2.21 15.46
CA GLU A 189 -17.69 2.57 16.31
C GLU A 189 -17.28 3.10 17.68
N ASN A 190 -16.33 2.44 18.34
CA ASN A 190 -15.92 2.81 19.69
C ASN A 190 -14.87 3.95 19.67
N GLU A 191 -13.80 3.80 18.90
CA GLU A 191 -12.75 4.81 18.76
C GLU A 191 -13.12 5.90 17.74
N LYS A 192 -14.01 5.60 16.78
CA LYS A 192 -14.52 6.55 15.77
C LYS A 192 -13.41 7.20 14.94
N LEU A 193 -12.47 6.40 14.46
CA LEU A 193 -11.37 6.89 13.61
C LEU A 193 -11.90 7.71 12.43
N SER A 194 -11.10 8.66 11.93
CA SER A 194 -11.54 9.73 11.03
C SER A 194 -11.75 9.32 9.58
N TYR A 195 -10.99 8.34 9.08
CA TYR A 195 -11.00 7.85 7.69
C TYR A 195 -10.93 8.94 6.63
N PRO A 196 -9.87 9.74 6.55
CA PRO A 196 -9.80 10.87 5.62
C PRO A 196 -9.91 10.48 4.15
N ILE A 197 -9.33 9.34 3.76
CA ILE A 197 -9.24 8.88 2.36
C ILE A 197 -10.60 8.65 1.72
N ILE A 198 -11.60 8.18 2.48
CA ILE A 198 -12.93 7.89 1.92
C ILE A 198 -13.75 9.14 1.56
N GLN A 199 -13.27 10.34 1.90
CA GLN A 199 -14.01 11.59 1.64
C GLN A 199 -14.26 11.83 0.15
N LEU A 200 -13.24 11.60 -0.70
CA LEU A 200 -13.36 11.79 -2.14
C LEU A 200 -14.32 10.79 -2.79
N PRO A 201 -14.20 9.46 -2.62
CA PRO A 201 -15.14 8.50 -3.18
C PRO A 201 -16.59 8.75 -2.75
N LEU A 202 -16.83 9.11 -1.47
CA LEU A 202 -18.16 9.41 -0.97
C LEU A 202 -18.73 10.69 -1.61
N ALA A 203 -17.91 11.74 -1.76
CA ALA A 203 -18.35 12.99 -2.39
C ALA A 203 -18.64 12.80 -3.89
N LEU A 204 -17.80 12.04 -4.60
CA LEU A 204 -17.97 11.74 -6.03
C LEU A 204 -19.24 10.94 -6.31
N THR A 205 -19.57 9.98 -5.46
CA THR A 205 -20.73 9.09 -5.67
C THR A 205 -22.04 9.65 -5.15
N GLN A 206 -22.03 10.82 -4.50
CA GLN A 206 -23.23 11.43 -3.94
C GLN A 206 -24.32 11.59 -5.00
N ASN A 207 -25.55 11.16 -4.66
CA ASN A 207 -26.72 11.13 -5.57
C ASN A 207 -26.46 10.33 -6.89
N GLY A 208 -25.49 9.43 -6.91
CA GLY A 208 -25.10 8.64 -8.08
C GLY A 208 -24.34 9.40 -9.18
N THR A 209 -24.27 10.73 -9.12
CA THR A 209 -23.71 11.59 -10.16
C THR A 209 -22.66 12.60 -9.67
N GLY A 210 -22.46 12.71 -8.35
CA GLY A 210 -21.56 13.72 -7.78
C GLY A 210 -21.97 15.18 -8.07
N SER A 211 -23.21 15.39 -8.52
CA SER A 211 -23.67 16.69 -9.05
C SER A 211 -23.46 17.87 -8.09
N VAL A 212 -23.48 17.63 -6.79
CA VAL A 212 -23.22 18.66 -5.77
C VAL A 212 -21.77 19.15 -5.84
N LEU A 213 -20.84 18.22 -6.01
CA LEU A 213 -19.41 18.53 -6.08
C LEU A 213 -19.08 19.26 -7.40
N PHE A 214 -19.54 18.74 -8.54
CA PHE A 214 -19.27 19.33 -9.86
C PHE A 214 -19.93 20.68 -10.11
N LYS A 215 -20.93 21.08 -9.32
CA LYS A 215 -21.51 22.42 -9.36
C LYS A 215 -20.79 23.45 -8.47
N ASN A 216 -19.85 23.01 -7.65
CA ASN A 216 -19.14 23.89 -6.73
C ASN A 216 -18.01 24.62 -7.45
N ARG A 217 -18.03 25.97 -7.44
CA ARG A 217 -17.02 26.81 -8.12
C ARG A 217 -15.60 26.60 -7.61
N LEU A 218 -15.42 26.41 -6.28
CA LEU A 218 -14.10 26.16 -5.71
C LEU A 218 -13.54 24.81 -6.13
N PHE A 219 -14.41 23.79 -6.24
CA PHE A 219 -14.02 22.50 -6.78
C PHE A 219 -13.55 22.62 -8.24
N LEU A 220 -14.33 23.30 -9.08
CA LEU A 220 -13.97 23.50 -10.48
C LEU A 220 -12.68 24.31 -10.65
N LEU A 221 -12.42 25.27 -9.78
CA LEU A 221 -11.18 26.05 -9.77
C LEU A 221 -9.98 25.15 -9.40
N GLY A 222 -10.08 24.35 -8.34
CA GLY A 222 -9.02 23.40 -7.96
C GLY A 222 -8.77 22.36 -9.04
N PHE A 223 -9.83 21.77 -9.60
CA PHE A 223 -9.75 20.83 -10.71
C PHE A 223 -9.11 21.45 -11.95
N GLY A 224 -9.57 22.60 -12.38
CA GLY A 224 -9.03 23.29 -13.58
C GLY A 224 -7.57 23.67 -13.43
N LEU A 225 -7.17 24.14 -12.23
CA LEU A 225 -5.78 24.50 -11.95
C LEU A 225 -4.84 23.31 -12.16
N THR A 226 -5.13 22.18 -11.54
CA THR A 226 -4.26 21.00 -11.61
C THR A 226 -4.37 20.26 -12.93
N ALA A 227 -5.57 20.19 -13.52
CA ALA A 227 -5.78 19.63 -14.84
C ALA A 227 -4.98 20.39 -15.91
N LEU A 228 -5.00 21.73 -15.87
CA LEU A 228 -4.23 22.57 -16.79
C LEU A 228 -2.72 22.40 -16.60
N LEU A 229 -2.26 22.37 -15.33
CA LEU A 229 -0.85 22.18 -15.00
C LEU A 229 -0.33 20.83 -15.52
N THR A 230 -1.04 19.74 -15.24
CA THR A 230 -0.69 18.39 -15.70
C THR A 230 -0.78 18.25 -17.21
N LEU A 231 -1.75 18.93 -17.84
CA LEU A 231 -1.88 18.98 -19.30
C LEU A 231 -0.67 19.68 -19.94
N ILE A 232 -0.27 20.85 -19.43
CA ILE A 232 0.86 21.63 -19.97
C ILE A 232 2.17 20.84 -19.80
N ASN A 233 2.41 20.25 -18.65
CA ASN A 233 3.62 19.44 -18.41
C ASN A 233 3.65 18.20 -19.32
N GLY A 234 2.51 17.54 -19.52
CA GLY A 234 2.41 16.44 -20.47
C GLY A 234 2.63 16.86 -21.94
N LEU A 235 2.13 18.03 -22.33
CA LEU A 235 2.42 18.62 -23.63
C LEU A 235 3.91 18.97 -23.77
N HIS A 236 4.53 19.54 -22.74
CA HIS A 236 5.97 19.82 -22.74
C HIS A 236 6.80 18.55 -22.94
N PHE A 237 6.41 17.43 -22.32
CA PHE A 237 7.09 16.14 -22.47
C PHE A 237 7.20 15.71 -23.94
N HIS A 238 6.14 15.94 -24.73
CA HIS A 238 6.11 15.61 -26.16
C HIS A 238 6.59 16.76 -27.06
N PHE A 239 6.38 17.99 -26.63
CA PHE A 239 6.70 19.20 -27.37
C PHE A 239 7.53 20.16 -26.50
N PRO A 240 8.87 20.04 -26.46
CA PRO A 240 9.74 20.85 -25.59
C PRO A 240 9.60 22.36 -25.74
N SER A 241 8.97 22.85 -26.81
CA SER A 241 8.64 24.28 -27.02
C SER A 241 7.54 24.80 -26.10
N VAL A 242 6.72 23.91 -25.53
CA VAL A 242 5.69 24.27 -24.55
C VAL A 242 6.36 24.55 -23.18
N PRO A 243 5.92 25.57 -22.43
CA PRO A 243 6.46 25.84 -21.09
C PRO A 243 6.36 24.63 -20.15
N ASN A 244 7.36 24.46 -19.27
CA ASN A 244 7.35 23.44 -18.23
C ASN A 244 7.21 24.08 -16.85
N PHE A 245 6.26 23.59 -16.06
CA PHE A 245 6.13 23.92 -14.64
C PHE A 245 6.83 22.87 -13.80
N ARG A 246 8.09 23.12 -13.45
CA ARG A 246 8.86 22.19 -12.62
C ARG A 246 8.21 21.99 -11.26
N LEU A 247 7.67 20.81 -11.04
CA LEU A 247 7.07 20.42 -9.76
C LEU A 247 8.11 19.95 -8.75
N ARG A 248 9.30 19.58 -9.20
CA ARG A 248 10.39 19.04 -8.39
C ARG A 248 11.71 19.73 -8.71
N THR A 249 12.43 20.11 -7.66
CA THR A 249 13.79 20.67 -7.76
C THR A 249 14.66 20.01 -6.71
N GLU A 250 15.78 19.45 -7.11
CA GLU A 250 16.77 18.88 -6.20
C GLU A 250 17.59 20.00 -5.56
N ILE A 251 17.68 20.02 -4.24
CA ILE A 251 18.46 21.03 -3.50
C ILE A 251 19.63 20.43 -2.71
N GLY A 252 19.73 19.11 -2.60
CA GLY A 252 20.80 18.46 -1.85
C GLY A 252 22.19 18.80 -2.41
N HIS A 253 22.31 18.93 -3.73
CA HIS A 253 23.56 19.29 -4.40
C HIS A 253 24.08 20.70 -4.06
N LEU A 254 23.24 21.58 -3.50
CA LEU A 254 23.67 22.91 -3.05
C LEU A 254 24.53 22.85 -1.78
N PHE A 255 24.46 21.76 -1.04
CA PHE A 255 25.20 21.54 0.19
C PHE A 255 26.50 20.78 -0.07
N THR A 256 27.53 21.47 -0.56
CA THR A 256 28.81 20.85 -1.00
C THR A 256 29.79 20.65 0.15
N GLU A 257 29.75 21.49 1.17
CA GLU A 257 30.72 21.51 2.25
C GLU A 257 30.29 20.67 3.46
N LYS A 258 31.27 20.11 4.17
CA LYS A 258 31.04 19.42 5.45
C LYS A 258 30.66 20.43 6.54
N PRO A 259 29.75 20.07 7.46
CA PRO A 259 29.03 18.76 7.57
C PRO A 259 27.75 18.67 6.72
N TRP A 260 27.36 19.76 6.03
CA TRP A 260 26.08 19.90 5.34
C TRP A 260 25.89 18.94 4.16
N ASN A 261 26.97 18.54 3.50
CA ASN A 261 26.93 17.57 2.40
C ASN A 261 26.39 16.19 2.81
N ALA A 262 26.27 15.91 4.12
CA ALA A 262 25.65 14.71 4.65
C ALA A 262 24.12 14.68 4.47
N ILE A 263 23.47 15.80 4.16
CA ILE A 263 22.04 15.86 3.82
C ILE A 263 21.72 14.90 2.68
N GLY A 264 22.65 14.75 1.71
CA GLY A 264 22.45 13.92 0.54
C GLY A 264 21.29 14.41 -0.32
N TRP A 265 20.59 13.47 -0.95
CA TRP A 265 19.46 13.75 -1.81
C TRP A 265 18.28 14.37 -1.04
N MET A 266 17.83 15.55 -1.47
CA MET A 266 16.76 16.31 -0.83
C MET A 266 15.96 17.10 -1.85
N PRO A 267 14.94 16.52 -2.50
CA PRO A 267 14.08 17.23 -3.43
C PRO A 267 13.05 18.12 -2.71
N LEU A 268 12.81 19.29 -3.28
CA LEU A 268 11.65 20.12 -3.01
C LEU A 268 10.60 19.83 -4.09
N ALA A 269 9.49 19.21 -3.74
CA ALA A 269 8.46 18.90 -4.69
C ALA A 269 7.07 19.31 -4.21
N ILE A 270 6.29 19.87 -5.13
CA ILE A 270 4.91 20.30 -4.91
C ILE A 270 4.00 19.46 -5.81
N TYR A 271 3.43 18.42 -5.22
CA TYR A 271 2.41 17.61 -5.89
C TYR A 271 1.03 18.06 -5.41
N PRO A 272 0.20 18.66 -6.28
CA PRO A 272 -1.10 19.20 -5.89
C PRO A 272 -2.04 18.17 -5.27
N TRP A 273 -2.02 16.92 -5.77
CA TRP A 273 -2.82 15.83 -5.18
C TRP A 273 -2.38 15.49 -3.76
N VAL A 274 -1.07 15.54 -3.46
CA VAL A 274 -0.55 15.32 -2.09
C VAL A 274 -1.02 16.45 -1.18
N VAL A 275 -0.89 17.71 -1.63
CA VAL A 275 -1.42 18.88 -0.89
C VAL A 275 -2.92 18.72 -0.63
N GLY A 276 -3.66 18.22 -1.63
CA GLY A 276 -5.09 17.94 -1.52
C GLY A 276 -5.42 16.91 -0.45
N ILE A 277 -4.79 15.75 -0.47
CA ILE A 277 -5.03 14.68 0.52
C ILE A 277 -4.57 15.11 1.91
N THR A 278 -3.38 15.71 2.03
CA THR A 278 -2.83 16.15 3.33
C THR A 278 -3.66 17.25 3.99
N PHE A 279 -4.43 18.00 3.22
CA PHE A 279 -5.37 18.98 3.80
C PHE A 279 -6.44 18.33 4.70
N PHE A 280 -6.80 17.07 4.47
CA PHE A 280 -7.75 16.32 5.31
C PHE A 280 -7.11 15.72 6.57
N ILE A 281 -5.80 15.57 6.60
CA ILE A 281 -5.05 14.97 7.71
C ILE A 281 -5.02 15.96 8.91
N PRO A 282 -5.02 15.48 10.17
CA PRO A 282 -4.86 16.34 11.34
C PRO A 282 -3.62 17.23 11.26
N LEU A 283 -3.73 18.47 11.75
CA LEU A 283 -2.69 19.49 11.62
C LEU A 283 -1.36 19.09 12.29
N ASP A 284 -1.45 18.44 13.44
CA ASP A 284 -0.32 17.92 14.21
C ASP A 284 0.43 16.78 13.48
N LEU A 285 -0.29 15.93 12.73
CA LEU A 285 0.36 14.92 11.90
C LEU A 285 1.06 15.55 10.69
N CYS A 286 0.41 16.49 10.00
CA CYS A 286 1.04 17.18 8.89
C CYS A 286 2.33 17.89 9.35
N PHE A 287 2.30 18.54 10.54
CA PHE A 287 3.48 19.12 11.16
C PHE A 287 4.56 18.07 11.41
N SER A 288 4.19 16.96 12.05
CA SER A 288 5.13 15.92 12.45
C SER A 288 5.80 15.25 11.25
N ALA A 289 5.10 15.06 10.13
CA ALA A 289 5.66 14.40 8.95
C ALA A 289 6.85 15.18 8.36
N TRP A 290 6.70 16.47 8.07
CA TRP A 290 7.81 17.25 7.53
C TRP A 290 8.89 17.56 8.60
N PHE A 291 8.49 17.75 9.88
CA PHE A 291 9.42 17.97 10.96
C PHE A 291 10.38 16.79 11.17
N PHE A 292 9.84 15.57 11.23
CA PHE A 292 10.67 14.38 11.41
C PHE A 292 11.50 14.03 10.18
N TYR A 293 11.07 14.41 8.98
CA TYR A 293 11.92 14.31 7.81
C TYR A 293 13.18 15.17 7.97
N LEU A 294 13.03 16.42 8.36
CA LEU A 294 14.16 17.32 8.64
C LEU A 294 14.99 16.85 9.85
N PHE A 295 14.34 16.27 10.86
CA PHE A 295 15.01 15.65 12.00
C PHE A 295 15.91 14.47 11.56
N GLY A 296 15.46 13.62 10.65
CA GLY A 296 16.26 12.56 10.05
C GLY A 296 17.49 13.12 9.32
N LYS A 297 17.31 14.16 8.49
CA LYS A 297 18.43 14.86 7.84
C LYS A 297 19.41 15.49 8.85
N SER A 298 18.89 16.04 9.93
CA SER A 298 19.72 16.59 11.01
C SER A 298 20.57 15.52 11.71
N GLN A 299 20.04 14.30 11.90
CA GLN A 299 20.83 13.18 12.43
C GLN A 299 21.98 12.81 11.49
N MET A 300 21.78 12.84 10.17
CA MET A 300 22.85 12.59 9.20
C MET A 300 23.95 13.64 9.28
N ILE A 301 23.59 14.92 9.40
CA ILE A 301 24.55 16.04 9.57
C ILE A 301 25.33 15.88 10.87
N LEU A 302 24.64 15.62 11.99
CA LEU A 302 25.27 15.40 13.29
C LEU A 302 26.24 14.21 13.28
N GLY A 303 25.86 13.10 12.64
CA GLY A 303 26.73 11.94 12.47
C GLY A 303 28.02 12.28 11.72
N ASN A 304 27.92 13.10 10.67
CA ASN A 304 29.08 13.57 9.93
C ASN A 304 29.97 14.51 10.77
N LEU A 305 29.35 15.42 11.52
CA LEU A 305 30.05 16.35 12.42
C LEU A 305 30.80 15.62 13.54
N MET A 306 30.17 14.60 14.14
CA MET A 306 30.76 13.83 15.25
C MET A 306 31.75 12.76 14.78
N GLY A 307 31.96 12.61 13.48
CA GLY A 307 32.89 11.62 12.95
C GLY A 307 32.42 10.16 13.12
N LEU A 308 31.12 9.92 13.34
CA LEU A 308 30.52 8.59 13.55
C LEU A 308 30.56 7.70 12.31
N ARG A 309 31.46 7.97 11.38
CA ARG A 309 31.73 7.15 10.19
C ARG A 309 32.22 5.74 10.53
N SER A 310 32.72 5.53 11.75
CA SER A 310 33.12 4.23 12.26
C SER A 310 31.95 3.28 12.52
N LEU A 311 30.69 3.80 12.60
CA LEU A 311 29.49 3.00 12.71
C LEU A 311 28.84 2.90 11.33
N PRO A 312 29.01 1.75 10.63
CA PRO A 312 28.38 1.56 9.33
C PRO A 312 26.86 1.69 9.46
N GLY A 313 26.26 2.57 8.65
CA GLY A 313 24.82 2.78 8.63
C GLY A 313 24.26 3.84 9.58
N PHE A 314 25.10 4.51 10.44
CA PHE A 314 24.59 5.64 11.25
C PHE A 314 23.94 6.71 10.35
N PRO A 315 22.74 7.21 10.70
CA PRO A 315 21.99 7.05 11.95
C PRO A 315 21.01 5.85 12.02
N TYR A 316 21.10 4.87 11.13
CA TYR A 316 20.24 3.68 11.13
C TYR A 316 18.73 4.03 11.07
N LEU A 317 18.34 4.95 10.17
CA LEU A 317 16.96 5.45 10.09
C LEU A 317 15.94 4.33 9.85
N PHE A 318 16.25 3.35 9.00
CA PHE A 318 15.36 2.21 8.75
C PHE A 318 15.13 1.37 10.01
N GLN A 319 16.17 1.14 10.82
CA GLN A 319 16.06 0.40 12.07
C GLN A 319 15.26 1.19 13.11
N GLN A 320 15.48 2.49 13.21
CA GLN A 320 14.66 3.37 14.05
C GLN A 320 13.19 3.30 13.63
N THR A 321 12.89 3.31 12.33
CA THR A 321 11.54 3.18 11.79
C THR A 321 10.93 1.82 12.12
N THR A 322 11.68 0.74 11.95
CA THR A 322 11.26 -0.62 12.34
C THR A 322 10.79 -0.66 13.79
N GLY A 323 11.62 -0.12 14.70
CA GLY A 323 11.26 -0.03 16.11
C GLY A 323 10.01 0.81 16.35
N ALA A 324 9.89 1.93 15.66
CA ALA A 324 8.75 2.82 15.80
C ALA A 324 7.44 2.17 15.30
N TRP A 325 7.47 1.40 14.20
CA TRP A 325 6.33 0.59 13.74
C TRP A 325 5.89 -0.42 14.80
N LEU A 326 6.83 -1.15 15.39
CA LEU A 326 6.54 -2.09 16.48
C LEU A 326 5.94 -1.36 17.70
N GLY A 327 6.45 -0.19 18.05
CA GLY A 327 5.89 0.63 19.13
C GLY A 327 4.45 1.05 18.87
N LEU A 328 4.12 1.47 17.64
CA LEU A 328 2.74 1.78 17.23
C LEU A 328 1.84 0.54 17.28
N PHE A 329 2.35 -0.63 16.89
CA PHE A 329 1.62 -1.90 17.01
C PHE A 329 1.25 -2.20 18.48
N PHE A 330 2.21 -2.08 19.39
CA PHE A 330 1.95 -2.31 20.82
C PHE A 330 0.92 -1.33 21.39
N ILE A 331 0.94 -0.06 20.95
CA ILE A 331 -0.06 0.94 21.32
C ILE A 331 -1.44 0.52 20.78
N ALA A 332 -1.53 0.15 19.48
CA ALA A 332 -2.78 -0.29 18.87
C ALA A 332 -3.37 -1.52 19.57
N LEU A 333 -2.53 -2.51 19.86
CA LEU A 333 -2.92 -3.73 20.59
C LEU A 333 -3.40 -3.41 22.00
N TRP A 334 -2.68 -2.53 22.73
CA TRP A 334 -3.07 -2.11 24.06
C TRP A 334 -4.43 -1.41 24.09
N LEU A 335 -4.71 -0.54 23.14
CA LEU A 335 -6.00 0.14 23.03
C LEU A 335 -7.14 -0.82 22.68
N THR A 336 -6.88 -1.82 21.85
CA THR A 336 -7.88 -2.79 21.37
C THR A 336 -8.03 -4.01 22.30
N ARG A 337 -7.12 -4.22 23.27
CA ARG A 337 -7.02 -5.44 24.09
C ARG A 337 -8.31 -5.88 24.79
N LYS A 338 -9.10 -4.92 25.32
CA LYS A 338 -10.36 -5.23 26.01
C LYS A 338 -11.39 -5.83 25.05
N HIS A 339 -11.52 -5.23 23.89
CA HIS A 339 -12.41 -5.70 22.82
C HIS A 339 -12.02 -7.09 22.32
N LEU A 340 -10.73 -7.32 22.02
CA LEU A 340 -10.23 -8.62 21.59
C LEU A 340 -10.44 -9.69 22.66
N LYS A 341 -10.21 -9.37 23.94
CA LYS A 341 -10.46 -10.28 25.06
C LYS A 341 -11.95 -10.66 25.17
N GLU A 342 -12.86 -9.71 24.99
CA GLU A 342 -14.30 -9.95 24.99
C GLU A 342 -14.73 -10.85 23.83
N ILE A 343 -14.23 -10.59 22.61
CA ILE A 343 -14.47 -11.46 21.46
C ILE A 343 -14.02 -12.88 21.75
N PHE A 344 -12.78 -13.05 22.23
CA PHE A 344 -12.21 -14.36 22.49
C PHE A 344 -13.02 -15.14 23.53
N LEU A 345 -13.31 -14.54 24.69
CA LEU A 345 -14.07 -15.18 25.76
C LEU A 345 -15.50 -15.56 25.33
N GLN A 346 -16.23 -14.63 24.67
CA GLN A 346 -17.59 -14.93 24.23
C GLN A 346 -17.62 -15.95 23.07
N SER A 347 -16.61 -15.99 22.22
CA SER A 347 -16.48 -16.97 21.16
C SER A 347 -16.28 -18.39 21.69
N LEU A 348 -15.57 -18.53 22.82
CA LEU A 348 -15.38 -19.80 23.54
C LEU A 348 -16.56 -20.18 24.43
N GLY A 349 -17.61 -19.37 24.52
CA GLY A 349 -18.81 -19.65 25.32
C GLY A 349 -18.75 -19.13 26.77
N PHE A 350 -17.67 -18.44 27.15
CA PHE A 350 -17.58 -17.82 28.47
C PHE A 350 -18.39 -16.54 28.55
N ARG A 351 -19.38 -16.49 29.45
CA ARG A 351 -20.15 -15.26 29.71
C ARG A 351 -19.32 -14.29 30.53
N SER A 352 -18.94 -13.15 30.00
CA SER A 352 -18.30 -12.08 30.77
C SER A 352 -19.34 -11.43 31.70
N LYS A 353 -19.13 -11.55 33.05
CA LYS A 353 -20.01 -10.96 34.06
C LYS A 353 -20.07 -9.40 34.01
N ASN A 354 -19.12 -8.75 33.37
CA ASN A 354 -18.94 -7.28 33.37
C ASN A 354 -19.15 -6.60 32.00
N SER A 355 -19.65 -7.30 30.98
CA SER A 355 -19.82 -6.66 29.66
C SER A 355 -21.11 -5.85 29.62
N LYS A 356 -21.02 -4.53 29.46
CA LYS A 356 -22.15 -3.61 29.20
C LYS A 356 -22.85 -3.89 27.87
N GLY A 357 -22.49 -4.95 27.11
CA GLY A 357 -23.11 -5.38 25.86
C GLY A 357 -22.71 -6.78 25.47
N SER A 358 -23.64 -7.72 25.51
CA SER A 358 -23.48 -9.02 24.84
C SER A 358 -23.56 -8.78 23.33
N PHE A 359 -22.60 -9.33 22.53
CA PHE A 359 -22.70 -9.30 21.08
C PHE A 359 -23.98 -10.03 20.63
N SER A 360 -24.61 -9.53 19.56
CA SER A 360 -25.74 -10.23 18.97
C SER A 360 -25.32 -11.64 18.50
N LYS A 361 -26.26 -12.59 18.42
CA LYS A 361 -25.97 -13.95 17.93
C LYS A 361 -25.29 -13.90 16.56
N THR A 362 -25.74 -12.99 15.69
CA THR A 362 -25.20 -12.83 14.34
C THR A 362 -23.77 -12.27 14.34
N GLU A 363 -23.46 -11.32 15.22
CA GLU A 363 -22.10 -10.78 15.40
C GLU A 363 -21.15 -11.84 15.95
N LEU A 364 -21.62 -12.61 16.94
CA LEU A 364 -20.82 -13.67 17.58
C LEU A 364 -20.45 -14.78 16.60
N ILE A 365 -21.39 -15.19 15.71
CA ILE A 365 -21.08 -16.12 14.62
C ILE A 365 -20.01 -15.55 13.71
N GLY A 366 -20.12 -14.27 13.30
CA GLY A 366 -19.11 -13.59 12.48
C GLY A 366 -17.73 -13.57 13.14
N TYR A 367 -17.64 -13.28 14.45
CA TYR A 367 -16.37 -13.29 15.18
C TYR A 367 -15.78 -14.70 15.33
N ARG A 368 -16.62 -15.73 15.56
CA ARG A 368 -16.15 -17.13 15.56
C ARG A 368 -15.57 -17.55 14.24
N MET A 369 -16.24 -17.23 13.15
CA MET A 369 -15.74 -17.49 11.80
C MET A 369 -14.43 -16.76 11.52
N ALA A 370 -14.33 -15.49 11.91
CA ALA A 370 -13.12 -14.70 11.73
C ALA A 370 -11.94 -15.25 12.58
N LEU A 371 -12.17 -15.62 13.85
CA LEU A 371 -11.14 -16.27 14.67
C LEU A 371 -10.69 -17.60 14.07
N ALA A 372 -11.63 -18.44 13.64
CA ALA A 372 -11.30 -19.70 12.97
C ALA A 372 -10.52 -19.43 11.66
N GLY A 373 -10.92 -18.42 10.88
CA GLY A 373 -10.22 -18.00 9.67
C GLY A 373 -8.78 -17.57 9.93
N VAL A 374 -8.53 -16.78 10.97
CA VAL A 374 -7.17 -16.39 11.37
C VAL A 374 -6.32 -17.61 11.78
N VAL A 375 -6.87 -18.49 12.62
CA VAL A 375 -6.13 -19.68 13.08
C VAL A 375 -5.84 -20.62 11.91
N LEU A 376 -6.83 -20.96 11.09
CA LEU A 376 -6.66 -21.85 9.95
C LEU A 376 -5.75 -21.24 8.88
N GLY A 377 -5.92 -19.95 8.60
CA GLY A 377 -5.09 -19.23 7.65
C GLY A 377 -3.62 -19.18 8.05
N LEU A 378 -3.34 -18.75 9.28
CA LEU A 378 -1.97 -18.76 9.81
C LEU A 378 -1.38 -20.17 9.87
N SER A 379 -2.16 -21.18 10.26
CA SER A 379 -1.70 -22.57 10.26
C SER A 379 -1.32 -23.03 8.86
N PHE A 380 -2.13 -22.74 7.85
CA PHE A 380 -1.81 -23.05 6.44
C PHE A 380 -0.53 -22.37 5.98
N LEU A 381 -0.37 -21.08 6.24
CA LEU A 381 0.79 -20.29 5.83
C LEU A 381 2.09 -20.77 6.49
N ILE A 382 2.02 -21.08 7.80
CA ILE A 382 3.16 -21.65 8.54
C ILE A 382 3.53 -23.01 7.95
N LEU A 383 2.55 -23.90 7.72
CA LEU A 383 2.79 -25.21 7.12
C LEU A 383 3.36 -25.09 5.70
N PHE A 384 2.83 -24.17 4.88
CA PHE A 384 3.36 -23.87 3.54
C PHE A 384 4.87 -23.55 3.60
N CYS A 385 5.27 -22.67 4.51
CA CYS A 385 6.68 -22.29 4.67
C CYS A 385 7.52 -23.46 5.22
N VAL A 386 6.98 -24.26 6.12
CA VAL A 386 7.68 -25.44 6.64
C VAL A 386 7.89 -26.50 5.55
N PHE A 387 6.91 -26.75 4.69
CA PHE A 387 7.07 -27.59 3.50
C PHE A 387 8.05 -26.99 2.50
N GLY A 388 8.17 -25.65 2.45
CA GLY A 388 9.18 -24.92 1.70
C GLY A 388 10.60 -25.00 2.28
N GLY A 389 10.77 -25.66 3.44
CA GLY A 389 12.06 -25.84 4.10
C GLY A 389 12.36 -24.88 5.25
N MET A 390 11.44 -23.95 5.57
CA MET A 390 11.58 -23.05 6.70
C MET A 390 11.33 -23.78 8.03
N SER A 391 12.12 -23.48 9.03
CA SER A 391 11.91 -24.03 10.36
C SER A 391 10.67 -23.41 11.04
N PHE A 392 9.94 -24.21 11.79
CA PHE A 392 8.72 -23.78 12.47
C PHE A 392 8.94 -22.56 13.39
N TRP A 393 10.07 -22.52 14.11
CA TRP A 393 10.45 -21.42 15.00
C TRP A 393 10.78 -20.11 14.25
N VAL A 394 11.01 -20.16 12.93
CA VAL A 394 11.21 -18.99 12.05
C VAL A 394 9.87 -18.56 11.42
N ALA A 395 9.06 -19.51 10.99
CA ALA A 395 7.79 -19.23 10.33
C ALA A 395 6.78 -18.50 11.24
N ILE A 396 6.66 -18.92 12.49
CA ILE A 396 5.71 -18.32 13.47
C ILE A 396 6.01 -16.82 13.67
N PRO A 397 7.22 -16.40 14.12
CA PRO A 397 7.49 -14.98 14.35
C PRO A 397 7.44 -14.17 13.04
N PHE A 398 7.77 -14.76 11.89
CA PHE A 398 7.62 -14.09 10.59
C PHE A 398 6.18 -13.63 10.35
N PHE A 399 5.19 -14.52 10.45
CA PHE A 399 3.80 -14.15 10.21
C PHE A 399 3.21 -13.28 11.33
N ILE A 400 3.68 -13.40 12.57
CA ILE A 400 3.29 -12.48 13.65
C ILE A 400 3.79 -11.06 13.36
N LEU A 401 5.04 -10.90 12.94
CA LEU A 401 5.62 -9.61 12.57
C LEU A 401 4.92 -9.01 11.35
N LEU A 402 4.67 -9.82 10.32
CA LEU A 402 3.98 -9.37 9.11
C LEU A 402 2.56 -8.89 9.45
N ALA A 403 1.77 -9.68 10.19
CA ALA A 403 0.43 -9.28 10.62
C ALA A 403 0.46 -8.03 11.51
N ALA A 404 1.48 -7.87 12.35
CA ALA A 404 1.67 -6.69 13.18
C ALA A 404 1.90 -5.43 12.34
N LEU A 405 2.79 -5.49 11.35
CA LEU A 405 3.08 -4.37 10.45
C LEU A 405 1.83 -3.98 9.66
N GLU A 406 1.16 -4.93 9.01
CA GLU A 406 -0.04 -4.67 8.21
C GLU A 406 -1.21 -4.12 9.04
N THR A 407 -1.41 -4.64 10.26
CA THR A 407 -2.42 -4.11 11.18
C THR A 407 -2.10 -2.67 11.60
N THR A 408 -0.82 -2.36 11.82
CA THR A 408 -0.38 -1.01 12.22
C THR A 408 -0.60 -0.01 11.09
N VAL A 409 -0.21 -0.35 9.85
CA VAL A 409 -0.44 0.48 8.66
C VAL A 409 -1.94 0.70 8.45
N THR A 410 -2.75 -0.36 8.58
CA THR A 410 -4.21 -0.26 8.46
C THR A 410 -4.81 0.71 9.47
N ARG A 411 -4.38 0.61 10.74
CA ARG A 411 -4.83 1.55 11.78
C ARG A 411 -4.39 2.98 11.48
N MET A 412 -3.12 3.17 11.15
CA MET A 412 -2.57 4.48 10.81
C MET A 412 -3.35 5.12 9.67
N ARG A 413 -3.64 4.37 8.60
CA ARG A 413 -4.40 4.89 7.46
C ARG A 413 -5.85 5.22 7.83
N ALA A 414 -6.50 4.39 8.62
CA ALA A 414 -7.86 4.65 9.09
C ALA A 414 -7.95 5.87 10.03
N GLU A 415 -6.94 6.09 10.87
CA GLU A 415 -6.91 7.20 11.82
C GLU A 415 -6.50 8.51 11.15
N LEU A 416 -5.51 8.50 10.28
CA LEU A 416 -4.79 9.67 9.82
C LEU A 416 -4.85 9.90 8.31
N GLY A 417 -4.96 8.83 7.49
CA GLY A 417 -5.11 8.90 6.04
C GLY A 417 -3.94 9.56 5.30
N PRO A 418 -2.68 9.14 5.53
CA PRO A 418 -1.55 9.67 4.77
C PRO A 418 -1.72 9.38 3.27
N PRO A 419 -1.23 10.26 2.37
CA PRO A 419 -1.34 10.07 0.93
C PRO A 419 -0.59 8.83 0.44
N VAL A 420 0.49 8.47 1.14
CA VAL A 420 1.32 7.28 0.91
C VAL A 420 1.73 6.71 2.26
N HIS A 421 1.89 5.41 2.34
CA HIS A 421 2.31 4.70 3.54
C HIS A 421 3.31 3.60 3.19
N GLU A 422 4.36 3.97 2.50
CA GLU A 422 5.45 3.08 2.15
C GLU A 422 6.16 2.54 3.40
N VAL A 423 6.47 1.25 3.38
CA VAL A 423 7.25 0.56 4.41
C VAL A 423 8.28 -0.29 3.67
N GLU A 424 9.34 0.35 3.21
CA GLU A 424 10.46 -0.34 2.57
C GLU A 424 11.53 -0.72 3.59
N LEU A 425 12.23 -1.83 3.32
CA LEU A 425 13.39 -2.31 4.08
C LEU A 425 13.15 -2.55 5.59
N VAL A 426 11.89 -2.64 6.01
CA VAL A 426 11.44 -2.78 7.40
C VAL A 426 10.71 -4.11 7.62
N GLY A 427 10.78 -5.03 6.66
CA GLY A 427 10.04 -6.27 6.68
C GLY A 427 10.41 -7.26 7.78
N PRO A 428 9.57 -8.30 7.99
CA PRO A 428 9.82 -9.35 8.97
C PRO A 428 11.15 -10.08 8.76
N ASP A 429 11.58 -10.27 7.52
CA ASP A 429 12.84 -10.91 7.17
C ASP A 429 14.05 -10.11 7.67
N SER A 430 14.05 -8.78 7.43
CA SER A 430 15.09 -7.87 7.91
C SER A 430 15.18 -7.85 9.43
N ILE A 431 14.03 -7.81 10.12
CA ILE A 431 13.97 -7.87 11.58
C ILE A 431 14.57 -9.19 12.09
N MET A 432 14.21 -10.32 11.46
CA MET A 432 14.67 -11.64 11.87
C MET A 432 16.16 -11.84 11.61
N VAL A 433 16.66 -11.37 10.47
CA VAL A 433 18.09 -11.42 10.15
C VAL A 433 18.91 -10.55 11.12
N THR A 434 18.44 -9.35 11.45
CA THR A 434 19.07 -8.49 12.46
C THR A 434 19.10 -9.14 13.83
N LEU A 435 17.98 -9.78 14.24
CA LEU A 435 17.81 -10.35 15.59
C LEU A 435 18.59 -11.67 15.76
N PHE A 436 18.47 -12.60 14.80
CA PHE A 436 19.03 -13.95 14.93
C PHE A 436 20.36 -14.13 14.23
N GLY A 437 20.68 -13.28 13.26
CA GLY A 437 21.83 -13.41 12.37
C GLY A 437 21.65 -14.50 11.31
N THR A 438 22.33 -14.34 10.18
CA THR A 438 22.23 -15.28 9.04
C THR A 438 22.83 -16.65 9.37
N ARG A 439 23.86 -16.69 10.23
CA ARG A 439 24.50 -17.95 10.67
C ARG A 439 23.53 -18.86 11.42
N ARG A 440 22.71 -18.32 12.33
CA ARG A 440 21.74 -19.10 13.12
C ARG A 440 20.51 -19.49 12.30
N LEU A 441 20.09 -18.63 11.38
CA LEU A 441 18.98 -18.92 10.47
C LEU A 441 19.32 -20.06 9.52
N GLY A 442 20.50 -20.03 8.91
CA GLY A 442 20.98 -21.07 7.98
C GLY A 442 20.30 -21.02 6.60
N GLY A 443 20.92 -21.66 5.62
CA GLY A 443 20.56 -21.53 4.20
C GLY A 443 19.09 -21.83 3.87
N LYS A 444 18.48 -22.86 4.47
CA LYS A 444 17.07 -23.21 4.22
C LYS A 444 16.11 -22.08 4.61
N ASN A 445 16.27 -21.54 5.82
CA ASN A 445 15.42 -20.45 6.31
C ASN A 445 15.65 -19.16 5.49
N LEU A 446 16.92 -18.83 5.21
CA LEU A 446 17.27 -17.65 4.41
C LEU A 446 16.71 -17.72 3.00
N THR A 447 16.76 -18.90 2.36
CA THR A 447 16.16 -19.10 1.04
C THR A 447 14.65 -18.84 1.07
N MET A 448 13.94 -19.41 2.04
CA MET A 448 12.50 -19.20 2.11
C MET A 448 12.15 -17.75 2.46
N LEU A 449 12.91 -17.08 3.34
CA LEU A 449 12.75 -15.64 3.63
C LEU A 449 12.92 -14.80 2.35
N SER A 450 13.88 -15.14 1.48
CA SER A 450 14.07 -14.43 0.22
C SER A 450 12.93 -14.66 -0.77
N TYR A 451 12.35 -15.86 -0.84
CA TYR A 451 11.15 -16.10 -1.64
C TYR A 451 9.89 -15.40 -1.08
N LEU A 452 9.87 -15.09 0.22
CA LEU A 452 8.81 -14.30 0.86
C LEU A 452 9.06 -12.78 0.80
N TYR A 453 10.13 -12.31 0.19
CA TYR A 453 10.48 -10.89 0.12
C TYR A 453 9.37 -10.02 -0.47
N PHE A 454 8.57 -10.55 -1.40
CA PHE A 454 7.40 -9.84 -1.92
C PHE A 454 6.42 -9.42 -0.82
N THR A 455 6.35 -10.13 0.31
CA THR A 455 5.46 -9.76 1.43
C THR A 455 5.91 -8.47 2.13
N ASP A 456 7.19 -8.15 2.12
CA ASP A 456 7.72 -6.91 2.68
C ASP A 456 7.30 -5.70 1.83
N ARG A 457 7.24 -5.90 0.52
CA ARG A 457 6.81 -4.87 -0.41
C ARG A 457 5.29 -4.66 -0.44
N THR A 458 4.50 -5.69 -0.15
CA THR A 458 3.02 -5.59 -0.14
C THR A 458 2.48 -4.58 0.84
N VAL A 459 3.23 -4.26 1.89
CA VAL A 459 2.75 -3.36 2.95
C VAL A 459 2.37 -1.97 2.42
N SER A 460 2.93 -1.53 1.29
CA SER A 460 2.57 -0.24 0.69
C SER A 460 1.25 -0.25 -0.09
N SER A 461 0.84 -1.40 -0.66
CA SER A 461 -0.39 -1.51 -1.47
C SER A 461 -1.40 -2.54 -0.97
N HIS A 462 -1.21 -3.09 0.24
CA HIS A 462 -2.02 -4.20 0.74
C HIS A 462 -3.52 -3.88 0.90
N THR A 463 -4.35 -4.92 0.87
CA THR A 463 -5.81 -4.78 0.84
C THR A 463 -6.44 -4.36 2.16
N MET A 464 -5.81 -4.68 3.29
CA MET A 464 -6.38 -4.56 4.63
C MET A 464 -6.90 -3.15 4.98
N PRO A 465 -6.22 -2.03 4.64
CA PRO A 465 -6.77 -0.69 4.83
C PRO A 465 -8.04 -0.44 4.01
N HIS A 466 -8.06 -0.88 2.75
CA HIS A 466 -9.21 -0.73 1.87
C HIS A 466 -10.42 -1.53 2.35
N GLU A 467 -10.20 -2.74 2.92
CA GLU A 467 -11.24 -3.55 3.55
C GLU A 467 -11.89 -2.83 4.74
N LEU A 468 -11.06 -2.22 5.58
CA LEU A 468 -11.53 -1.46 6.73
C LEU A 468 -12.31 -0.20 6.31
N GLU A 469 -11.80 0.53 5.32
CA GLU A 469 -12.46 1.69 4.69
C GLU A 469 -13.79 1.29 4.04
N ALA A 470 -13.84 0.12 3.37
CA ALA A 470 -15.05 -0.44 2.79
C ALA A 470 -16.15 -0.67 3.84
N PHE A 471 -15.80 -1.26 4.99
CA PHE A 471 -16.76 -1.43 6.08
C PHE A 471 -17.20 -0.09 6.69
N LYS A 472 -16.34 0.93 6.72
CA LYS A 472 -16.72 2.28 7.14
C LYS A 472 -17.72 2.91 6.17
N MET A 473 -17.45 2.83 4.87
CA MET A 473 -18.38 3.33 3.83
C MET A 473 -19.70 2.55 3.86
N ALA A 474 -19.64 1.23 4.04
CA ALA A 474 -20.83 0.41 4.19
C ALA A 474 -21.72 0.85 5.34
N LYS A 475 -21.12 1.20 6.49
CA LYS A 475 -21.85 1.71 7.64
C LYS A 475 -22.48 3.06 7.36
N LEU A 476 -21.76 3.99 6.73
CA LEU A 476 -22.25 5.34 6.41
C LEU A 476 -23.44 5.29 5.43
N LEU A 477 -23.44 4.34 4.50
CA LEU A 477 -24.44 4.20 3.45
C LEU A 477 -25.48 3.09 3.71
N ASN A 478 -25.46 2.46 4.90
CA ASN A 478 -26.34 1.34 5.27
C ASN A 478 -26.27 0.15 4.28
N ILE A 479 -25.08 -0.13 3.73
CA ILE A 479 -24.82 -1.29 2.87
C ILE A 479 -24.68 -2.56 3.73
N ASN A 480 -25.21 -3.68 3.24
CA ASN A 480 -25.11 -4.96 3.93
C ASN A 480 -23.64 -5.44 3.97
N SER A 481 -23.03 -5.39 5.16
CA SER A 481 -21.60 -5.75 5.37
C SER A 481 -21.26 -7.20 5.01
N LYS A 482 -22.21 -8.16 5.11
CA LYS A 482 -21.97 -9.56 4.73
C LYS A 482 -21.88 -9.70 3.22
N LYS A 483 -22.82 -9.08 2.49
CA LYS A 483 -22.77 -9.08 1.02
C LYS A 483 -21.53 -8.35 0.49
N LEU A 484 -21.13 -7.25 1.15
CA LEU A 484 -19.92 -6.53 0.78
C LEU A 484 -18.66 -7.36 1.06
N ALA A 485 -18.59 -8.07 2.19
CA ALA A 485 -17.50 -8.99 2.47
C ALA A 485 -17.38 -10.09 1.41
N LEU A 486 -18.52 -10.66 0.96
CA LEU A 486 -18.50 -11.63 -0.13
C LEU A 486 -18.01 -11.03 -1.46
N ALA A 487 -18.42 -9.79 -1.77
CA ALA A 487 -17.95 -9.08 -2.95
C ALA A 487 -16.42 -8.82 -2.87
N MET A 488 -15.90 -8.44 -1.70
CA MET A 488 -14.45 -8.28 -1.47
C MET A 488 -13.70 -9.61 -1.64
N ILE A 489 -14.18 -10.71 -1.04
CA ILE A 489 -13.58 -12.05 -1.20
C ILE A 489 -13.51 -12.43 -2.67
N THR A 490 -14.62 -12.28 -3.40
CA THR A 490 -14.65 -12.60 -4.83
C THR A 490 -13.69 -11.70 -5.62
N ALA A 491 -13.64 -10.39 -5.30
CA ALA A 491 -12.74 -9.46 -5.95
C ALA A 491 -11.25 -9.80 -5.70
N LEU A 492 -10.90 -10.26 -4.49
CA LEU A 492 -9.56 -10.72 -4.17
C LEU A 492 -9.17 -11.96 -4.98
N VAL A 493 -10.04 -12.97 -5.04
CA VAL A 493 -9.78 -14.20 -5.81
C VAL A 493 -9.64 -13.90 -7.31
N VAL A 494 -10.58 -13.13 -7.87
CA VAL A 494 -10.51 -12.73 -9.29
C VAL A 494 -9.30 -11.83 -9.55
N GLY A 495 -8.94 -10.96 -8.61
CA GLY A 495 -7.75 -10.10 -8.69
C GLY A 495 -6.44 -10.91 -8.73
N VAL A 496 -6.30 -11.94 -7.88
CA VAL A 496 -5.14 -12.85 -7.91
C VAL A 496 -5.04 -13.57 -9.25
N ILE A 497 -6.15 -14.16 -9.72
CA ILE A 497 -6.19 -14.88 -11.01
C ILE A 497 -5.87 -13.93 -12.16
N SER A 498 -6.51 -12.77 -12.21
CA SER A 498 -6.29 -11.76 -13.25
C SER A 498 -4.86 -11.23 -13.20
N GLY A 499 -4.31 -11.02 -11.99
CA GLY A 499 -2.95 -10.53 -11.79
C GLY A 499 -1.92 -11.49 -12.38
N PHE A 500 -1.98 -12.76 -12.02
CA PHE A 500 -1.09 -13.77 -12.59
C PHE A 500 -1.25 -13.89 -14.12
N TRP A 501 -2.49 -13.93 -14.59
CA TRP A 501 -2.74 -14.03 -16.03
C TRP A 501 -2.15 -12.84 -16.81
N VAL A 502 -2.42 -11.62 -16.38
CA VAL A 502 -1.94 -10.41 -17.08
C VAL A 502 -0.43 -10.26 -17.00
N LEU A 503 0.17 -10.55 -15.83
CA LEU A 503 1.63 -10.50 -15.66
C LEU A 503 2.32 -11.49 -16.59
N LEU A 504 1.88 -12.74 -16.62
CA LEU A 504 2.45 -13.74 -17.51
C LEU A 504 2.21 -13.41 -18.98
N TYR A 505 1.00 -12.98 -19.34
CA TYR A 505 0.68 -12.54 -20.71
C TYR A 505 1.63 -11.41 -21.16
N SER A 506 1.83 -10.40 -20.32
CA SER A 506 2.72 -9.28 -20.63
C SER A 506 4.19 -9.71 -20.69
N ALA A 507 4.63 -10.57 -19.77
CA ALA A 507 6.00 -11.07 -19.73
C ALA A 507 6.33 -11.91 -20.98
N TYR A 508 5.49 -12.86 -21.37
CA TYR A 508 5.73 -13.66 -22.58
C TYR A 508 5.68 -12.85 -23.86
N ARG A 509 4.89 -11.76 -23.89
CA ARG A 509 4.81 -10.87 -25.04
C ARG A 509 6.01 -9.94 -25.16
N SER A 510 6.39 -9.28 -24.06
CA SER A 510 7.37 -8.19 -24.07
C SER A 510 8.76 -8.60 -23.57
N GLY A 511 8.86 -9.72 -22.86
CA GLY A 511 10.06 -10.16 -22.16
C GLY A 511 10.29 -9.39 -20.85
N VAL A 512 10.62 -10.11 -19.78
CA VAL A 512 10.95 -9.47 -18.51
C VAL A 512 12.27 -8.72 -18.58
N ASP A 513 13.26 -9.28 -19.30
CA ASP A 513 14.61 -8.73 -19.43
C ASP A 513 14.68 -7.60 -20.50
N THR A 514 13.76 -7.62 -21.46
CA THR A 514 13.74 -6.70 -22.59
C THR A 514 12.71 -5.61 -22.50
N GLY A 515 11.54 -5.90 -21.93
CA GLY A 515 10.37 -5.01 -21.89
C GLY A 515 9.93 -4.55 -20.49
N PHE A 516 10.33 -5.25 -19.43
CA PHE A 516 10.02 -4.84 -18.04
C PHE A 516 11.24 -4.11 -17.48
N THR A 517 11.43 -2.85 -17.81
CA THR A 517 12.66 -2.11 -17.50
C THR A 517 12.91 -1.86 -16.02
N ALA A 518 11.87 -1.74 -15.20
CA ALA A 518 12.03 -1.37 -13.79
C ALA A 518 12.20 -2.54 -12.82
N TYR A 519 11.72 -3.74 -13.14
CA TYR A 519 11.40 -4.78 -12.14
C TYR A 519 12.27 -6.04 -12.13
N VAL A 520 13.13 -6.22 -13.10
CA VAL A 520 14.27 -7.15 -12.95
C VAL A 520 15.01 -6.87 -11.64
N GLY A 521 15.01 -5.60 -11.20
CA GLY A 521 15.58 -5.15 -9.93
C GLY A 521 15.02 -5.86 -8.69
N ILE A 522 13.73 -6.19 -8.59
CA ILE A 522 13.16 -6.83 -7.38
C ILE A 522 13.67 -8.26 -7.23
N GLY A 523 13.73 -9.03 -8.32
CA GLY A 523 14.32 -10.37 -8.32
C GLY A 523 15.79 -10.32 -7.92
N TRP A 524 16.55 -9.38 -8.47
CA TRP A 524 17.94 -9.13 -8.12
C TRP A 524 18.10 -8.79 -6.63
N GLU A 525 17.28 -7.90 -6.10
CA GLU A 525 17.32 -7.48 -4.71
C GLU A 525 17.10 -8.67 -3.76
N SER A 526 16.10 -9.50 -4.03
CA SER A 526 15.80 -10.68 -3.24
C SER A 526 16.93 -11.72 -3.29
N ILE A 527 17.40 -12.07 -4.48
CA ILE A 527 18.33 -13.18 -4.69
C ILE A 527 19.79 -12.79 -4.39
N ASN A 528 20.22 -11.57 -4.73
CA ASN A 528 21.55 -11.09 -4.34
C ASN A 528 21.68 -10.98 -2.82
N ARG A 529 20.64 -10.53 -2.14
CA ARG A 529 20.61 -10.51 -0.68
C ARG A 529 20.74 -11.90 -0.08
N LEU A 530 20.06 -12.91 -0.67
CA LEU A 530 20.20 -14.30 -0.27
C LEU A 530 21.65 -14.80 -0.46
N ALA A 531 22.24 -14.55 -1.64
CA ALA A 531 23.61 -14.95 -1.93
C ALA A 531 24.59 -14.35 -0.91
N TRP A 532 24.47 -13.04 -0.66
CA TRP A 532 25.29 -12.35 0.32
C TRP A 532 25.11 -12.90 1.76
N TRP A 533 23.89 -13.19 2.18
CA TRP A 533 23.62 -13.79 3.49
C TRP A 533 24.26 -15.17 3.68
N ILE A 534 24.34 -15.96 2.61
CA ILE A 534 24.94 -17.31 2.66
C ILE A 534 26.46 -17.24 2.56
N GLN A 535 27.01 -16.35 1.71
CA GLN A 535 28.46 -16.19 1.54
C GLN A 535 29.14 -15.56 2.76
N GLU A 536 28.45 -14.59 3.41
CA GLU A 536 28.95 -13.91 4.59
C GLU A 536 28.06 -14.15 5.84
N PRO A 537 28.13 -15.34 6.46
CA PRO A 537 27.32 -15.65 7.62
C PRO A 537 27.68 -14.78 8.82
N ARG A 538 26.70 -13.98 9.30
CA ARG A 538 26.87 -13.06 10.42
C ARG A 538 26.06 -13.51 11.63
N GLY A 539 26.48 -13.09 12.83
CA GLY A 539 25.69 -13.19 14.05
C GLY A 539 24.67 -12.06 14.17
N THR A 540 24.05 -11.95 15.34
CA THR A 540 23.14 -10.84 15.66
C THR A 540 23.81 -9.49 15.45
N ASN A 541 23.12 -8.56 14.79
CA ASN A 541 23.61 -7.19 14.58
C ASN A 541 23.18 -6.29 15.73
N TYR A 542 24.00 -6.21 16.77
CA TYR A 542 23.69 -5.43 17.97
C TYR A 542 23.52 -3.94 17.75
N PRO A 543 24.32 -3.25 16.91
CA PRO A 543 24.06 -1.85 16.56
C PRO A 543 22.68 -1.61 15.99
N GLU A 544 22.29 -2.38 14.95
CA GLU A 544 20.95 -2.27 14.35
C GLU A 544 19.85 -2.55 15.36
N LEU A 545 20.01 -3.62 16.18
CA LEU A 545 19.05 -3.97 17.23
C LEU A 545 18.90 -2.86 18.26
N GLY A 546 20.00 -2.18 18.62
CA GLY A 546 19.98 -1.00 19.50
C GLY A 546 19.15 0.14 18.92
N PHE A 547 19.30 0.43 17.62
CA PHE A 547 18.52 1.46 16.95
C PHE A 547 17.03 1.07 16.75
N ILE A 548 16.71 -0.21 16.57
CA ILE A 548 15.33 -0.71 16.64
C ILE A 548 14.76 -0.41 18.05
N GLY A 549 15.51 -0.71 19.11
CA GLY A 549 15.12 -0.37 20.47
C GLY A 549 14.87 1.13 20.67
N ILE A 550 15.78 1.98 20.18
CA ILE A 550 15.64 3.45 20.23
C ILE A 550 14.34 3.89 19.55
N GLY A 551 14.07 3.42 18.33
CA GLY A 551 12.85 3.77 17.60
C GLY A 551 11.57 3.34 18.32
N LEU A 552 11.57 2.13 18.91
CA LEU A 552 10.46 1.61 19.68
C LEU A 552 10.18 2.48 20.92
N PHE A 553 11.18 2.72 21.75
CA PHE A 553 11.00 3.54 22.94
C PHE A 553 10.67 4.99 22.60
N PHE A 554 11.26 5.54 21.54
CA PHE A 554 10.96 6.90 21.09
C PHE A 554 9.48 7.04 20.72
N SER A 555 8.92 6.11 19.95
CA SER A 555 7.49 6.13 19.58
C SER A 555 6.56 5.98 20.78
N LEU A 556 6.91 5.12 21.75
CA LEU A 556 6.16 4.96 22.99
C LEU A 556 6.19 6.23 23.85
N ILE A 557 7.37 6.85 24.01
CA ILE A 557 7.54 8.11 24.74
C ILE A 557 6.74 9.23 24.05
N MET A 558 6.82 9.34 22.74
CA MET A 558 6.07 10.35 21.98
C MET A 558 4.56 10.20 22.20
N MET A 559 4.05 8.96 22.19
CA MET A 559 2.63 8.71 22.45
C MET A 559 2.25 9.02 23.90
N PHE A 560 3.11 8.69 24.85
CA PHE A 560 2.91 9.05 26.26
C PHE A 560 2.84 10.57 26.45
N LEU A 561 3.77 11.32 25.85
CA LEU A 561 3.80 12.79 25.92
C LEU A 561 2.53 13.39 25.31
N ARG A 562 2.06 12.85 24.17
CA ARG A 562 0.82 13.27 23.50
C ARG A 562 -0.41 13.07 24.36
N VAL A 563 -0.50 11.95 25.07
CA VAL A 563 -1.63 11.68 26.00
C VAL A 563 -1.55 12.56 27.25
N ARG A 564 -0.35 12.86 27.74
CA ARG A 564 -0.14 13.62 28.97
C ARG A 564 -0.25 15.13 28.79
N PHE A 565 0.25 15.65 27.65
CA PHE A 565 0.38 17.10 27.39
C PHE A 565 -0.44 17.50 26.16
N LEU A 566 -1.52 18.24 26.33
CA LEU A 566 -2.40 18.70 25.26
C LEU A 566 -1.69 19.66 24.26
N TRP A 567 -0.66 20.35 24.70
CA TRP A 567 0.12 21.26 23.85
C TRP A 567 1.19 20.55 23.00
N TRP A 568 1.42 19.24 23.22
CA TRP A 568 2.44 18.49 22.50
C TRP A 568 2.09 18.31 21.02
N PRO A 569 2.88 18.89 20.09
CA PRO A 569 2.49 18.95 18.69
C PRO A 569 2.93 17.74 17.88
N LEU A 570 3.85 16.92 18.40
CA LEU A 570 4.47 15.84 17.64
C LEU A 570 3.67 14.55 17.75
N HIS A 571 3.41 13.93 16.59
CA HIS A 571 2.70 12.67 16.46
C HIS A 571 3.67 11.53 16.10
N PRO A 572 3.69 10.39 16.81
CA PRO A 572 4.66 9.31 16.55
C PRO A 572 4.55 8.74 15.13
N VAL A 573 3.38 8.76 14.51
CA VAL A 573 3.19 8.35 13.12
C VAL A 573 3.94 9.26 12.14
N GLY A 574 4.09 10.55 12.42
CA GLY A 574 4.91 11.44 11.60
C GLY A 574 6.37 11.00 11.55
N TYR A 575 6.91 10.50 12.67
CA TYR A 575 8.25 9.93 12.72
C TYR A 575 8.38 8.68 11.85
N VAL A 576 7.41 7.77 11.94
CA VAL A 576 7.37 6.56 11.12
C VAL A 576 7.28 6.88 9.64
N LEU A 577 6.36 7.77 9.23
CA LEU A 577 6.17 8.16 7.83
C LEU A 577 7.42 8.83 7.22
N SER A 578 8.13 9.61 8.03
CA SER A 578 9.25 10.44 7.55
C SER A 578 10.55 9.67 7.37
N THR A 579 10.63 8.43 7.85
CA THR A 579 11.84 7.62 7.83
C THR A 579 11.65 6.25 7.17
N SER A 580 10.44 5.93 6.65
CA SER A 580 10.07 4.57 6.24
C SER A 580 10.35 4.22 4.78
N GLY A 581 10.71 5.17 3.91
CA GLY A 581 10.92 4.82 2.51
C GLY A 581 11.40 5.98 1.62
N TRP A 582 11.35 5.74 0.31
CA TRP A 582 11.77 6.70 -0.71
C TRP A 582 10.77 7.83 -0.90
N ILE A 583 9.47 7.51 -0.87
CA ILE A 583 8.40 8.42 -1.30
C ILE A 583 8.32 9.66 -0.42
N ILE A 584 8.66 9.57 0.87
CA ILE A 584 8.64 10.74 1.75
C ILE A 584 9.56 11.86 1.25
N ASN A 585 10.70 11.53 0.61
CA ASN A 585 11.58 12.54 0.05
C ASN A 585 10.87 13.40 -0.99
N TYR A 586 9.96 12.81 -1.78
CA TYR A 586 9.19 13.55 -2.80
C TYR A 586 8.05 14.38 -2.19
N ILE A 587 7.46 13.94 -1.08
CA ILE A 587 6.19 14.53 -0.59
C ILE A 587 6.33 15.39 0.67
N TRP A 588 7.49 15.38 1.36
CA TRP A 588 7.67 16.12 2.62
C TRP A 588 7.38 17.61 2.49
N PHE A 589 7.78 18.23 1.37
CA PHE A 589 7.54 19.66 1.15
C PHE A 589 6.06 19.96 0.86
N SER A 590 5.37 19.05 0.17
CA SER A 590 3.91 19.12 0.02
C SER A 590 3.17 19.01 1.36
N PHE A 591 3.67 18.20 2.32
CA PHE A 591 3.16 18.16 3.70
C PHE A 591 3.36 19.51 4.41
N LEU A 592 4.55 20.10 4.31
CA LEU A 592 4.84 21.42 4.88
C LEU A 592 3.90 22.50 4.31
N LEU A 593 3.75 22.52 3.00
CA LEU A 593 2.88 23.49 2.31
C LEU A 593 1.41 23.33 2.74
N SER A 594 0.91 22.12 2.75
CA SER A 594 -0.48 21.82 3.18
C SER A 594 -0.70 22.17 4.64
N TRP A 595 0.27 21.84 5.53
CA TRP A 595 0.25 22.23 6.93
C TRP A 595 0.16 23.74 7.09
N PHE A 596 1.01 24.49 6.38
CA PHE A 596 1.05 25.94 6.45
C PHE A 596 -0.25 26.59 5.97
N ILE A 597 -0.78 26.15 4.82
CA ILE A 597 -2.06 26.63 4.29
C ILE A 597 -3.19 26.34 5.27
N LYS A 598 -3.27 25.12 5.77
CA LYS A 598 -4.31 24.73 6.73
C LYS A 598 -4.20 25.50 8.05
N TRP A 599 -2.99 25.71 8.57
CA TRP A 599 -2.75 26.50 9.76
C TRP A 599 -3.23 27.94 9.58
N LEU A 600 -2.89 28.58 8.44
CA LEU A 600 -3.37 29.94 8.12
C LEU A 600 -4.90 30.01 8.07
N ILE A 601 -5.54 29.07 7.36
CA ILE A 601 -7.00 29.03 7.24
C ILE A 601 -7.65 28.87 8.62
N LEU A 602 -7.15 27.96 9.45
CA LEU A 602 -7.73 27.72 10.78
C LEU A 602 -7.48 28.89 11.73
N LYS A 603 -6.29 29.53 11.67
CA LYS A 603 -5.94 30.66 12.51
C LYS A 603 -6.79 31.91 12.21
N HIS A 604 -7.00 32.24 10.95
CA HIS A 604 -7.66 33.46 10.54
C HIS A 604 -9.14 33.28 10.16
N GLY A 605 -9.50 32.15 9.59
CA GLY A 605 -10.87 31.88 9.10
C GLY A 605 -11.67 30.86 9.93
N GLY A 606 -11.02 30.15 10.84
CA GLY A 606 -11.62 29.13 11.69
C GLY A 606 -12.18 27.93 10.92
N ILE A 607 -12.97 27.10 11.62
CA ILE A 607 -13.54 25.85 11.08
C ILE A 607 -14.50 26.11 9.91
N LYS A 608 -15.21 27.23 9.88
CA LYS A 608 -16.15 27.54 8.80
C LYS A 608 -15.42 27.72 7.47
N THR A 609 -14.34 28.49 7.45
CA THR A 609 -13.50 28.72 6.26
C THR A 609 -12.79 27.43 5.84
N TYR A 610 -12.30 26.63 6.81
CA TYR A 610 -11.73 25.32 6.52
C TYR A 610 -12.74 24.42 5.78
N ARG A 611 -13.97 24.32 6.27
CA ARG A 611 -15.02 23.50 5.61
C ARG A 611 -15.39 24.02 4.22
N SER A 612 -15.41 25.33 4.01
CA SER A 612 -15.71 25.91 2.69
C SER A 612 -14.58 25.70 1.69
N ALA A 613 -13.33 25.53 2.15
CA ALA A 613 -12.16 25.25 1.30
C ALA A 613 -12.07 23.78 0.84
N ILE A 614 -12.71 22.84 1.54
CA ILE A 614 -12.65 21.39 1.23
C ILE A 614 -12.89 21.08 -0.26
N PRO A 615 -13.91 21.64 -0.94
CA PRO A 615 -14.12 21.35 -2.37
C PRO A 615 -12.94 21.71 -3.25
N PHE A 616 -12.21 22.79 -2.96
CA PHE A 616 -11.02 23.18 -3.72
C PHE A 616 -9.93 22.08 -3.66
N PHE A 617 -9.65 21.55 -2.48
CA PHE A 617 -8.64 20.51 -2.30
C PHE A 617 -9.07 19.17 -2.90
N LEU A 618 -10.37 18.84 -2.89
CA LEU A 618 -10.89 17.69 -3.65
C LEU A 618 -10.70 17.90 -5.16
N GLY A 619 -10.85 19.13 -5.63
CA GLY A 619 -10.58 19.51 -7.02
C GLY A 619 -9.12 19.31 -7.40
N LEU A 620 -8.16 19.74 -6.54
CA LEU A 620 -6.73 19.52 -6.76
C LEU A 620 -6.40 18.05 -6.98
N ILE A 621 -6.96 17.16 -6.16
CA ILE A 621 -6.74 15.71 -6.29
C ILE A 621 -7.29 15.21 -7.62
N LEU A 622 -8.56 15.49 -7.91
CA LEU A 622 -9.23 14.90 -9.06
C LEU A 622 -8.75 15.45 -10.41
N GLY A 623 -8.34 16.71 -10.47
CA GLY A 623 -7.82 17.32 -11.67
C GLY A 623 -6.51 16.67 -12.13
N GLU A 624 -5.56 16.49 -11.21
CA GLU A 624 -4.30 15.83 -11.49
C GLU A 624 -4.49 14.35 -11.82
N TYR A 625 -5.33 13.62 -11.06
CA TYR A 625 -5.67 12.22 -11.33
C TYR A 625 -6.29 12.03 -12.72
N THR A 626 -7.21 12.91 -13.10
CA THR A 626 -7.92 12.78 -14.38
C THR A 626 -6.96 12.94 -15.55
N VAL A 627 -6.21 14.02 -15.59
CA VAL A 627 -5.32 14.31 -16.74
C VAL A 627 -4.11 13.39 -16.73
N GLY A 628 -3.55 13.07 -15.54
CA GLY A 628 -2.46 12.11 -15.41
C GLY A 628 -2.84 10.71 -15.90
N CYS A 629 -4.02 10.22 -15.54
CA CYS A 629 -4.53 8.94 -16.02
C CYS A 629 -4.82 8.97 -17.54
N LEU A 630 -5.27 10.09 -18.09
CA LEU A 630 -5.45 10.22 -19.55
C LEU A 630 -4.12 10.14 -20.28
N TRP A 631 -3.06 10.81 -19.81
CA TRP A 631 -1.71 10.68 -20.37
C TRP A 631 -1.22 9.24 -20.32
N ASN A 632 -1.38 8.59 -19.18
CA ASN A 632 -0.96 7.21 -18.97
C ASN A 632 -1.70 6.23 -19.91
N LEU A 633 -3.04 6.33 -20.02
CA LEU A 633 -3.82 5.51 -20.94
C LEU A 633 -3.46 5.79 -22.40
N MET A 634 -3.20 7.05 -22.78
CA MET A 634 -2.78 7.40 -24.12
C MET A 634 -1.44 6.72 -24.47
N GLY A 635 -0.48 6.70 -23.55
CA GLY A 635 0.79 6.01 -23.74
C GLY A 635 0.62 4.51 -23.96
N ILE A 636 -0.20 3.86 -23.14
CA ILE A 636 -0.48 2.42 -23.23
C ILE A 636 -1.17 2.08 -24.56
N ILE A 637 -2.17 2.87 -24.96
CA ILE A 637 -2.96 2.59 -26.20
C ILE A 637 -2.13 2.84 -27.46
N LEU A 638 -1.32 3.90 -27.48
CA LEU A 638 -0.53 4.30 -28.63
C LEU A 638 0.88 3.69 -28.66
N GLY A 639 1.30 3.02 -27.59
CA GLY A 639 2.57 2.31 -27.53
C GLY A 639 3.80 3.21 -27.44
N PHE A 640 3.73 4.32 -26.72
CA PHE A 640 4.88 5.20 -26.47
C PHE A 640 4.92 5.75 -25.05
N HIS A 641 6.11 6.16 -24.60
CA HIS A 641 6.28 6.77 -23.29
C HIS A 641 5.59 8.12 -23.22
N THR A 642 4.85 8.34 -22.14
CA THR A 642 4.14 9.59 -21.85
C THR A 642 4.57 10.19 -20.54
N TYR A 643 4.11 11.40 -20.28
CA TYR A 643 4.38 12.11 -19.04
C TYR A 643 3.90 11.32 -17.83
N GLY A 644 4.84 10.95 -16.96
CA GLY A 644 4.55 10.42 -15.62
C GLY A 644 4.33 11.57 -14.66
N PHE A 645 3.17 11.64 -14.03
CA PHE A 645 2.79 12.77 -13.18
C PHE A 645 3.18 12.61 -11.71
N PHE A 646 3.76 11.48 -11.35
CA PHE A 646 4.30 11.20 -10.03
C PHE A 646 5.54 10.31 -10.14
N GLU A 647 6.61 10.67 -9.46
CA GLU A 647 7.94 10.01 -9.44
C GLU A 647 8.75 10.04 -10.76
N SER A 648 8.27 10.68 -11.80
CA SER A 648 8.99 10.80 -13.06
C SER A 648 10.02 11.95 -13.08
#